data_14a71ead848fe4ae951c555e8fb6a371
#
_entry.id   14a71ead848fe4ae951c555e8fb6a371
#
_cell.length_a   1.000
_cell.length_b   1.000
_cell.length_c   1.000
_cell.angle_alpha   90.00
_cell.angle_beta   90.00
_cell.angle_gamma   90.00
#
_symmetry.space_group_name_H-M   'P 1'
#
loop_
_entity.id
_entity.type
_entity.pdbx_description
1 polymer ?
#
loop_
_entity_poly.entity_id
_entity_poly.type
_entity_poly.pdbx_seq_one_letter_code
_entity_poly.pdbx_strand_id
1 'polypeptide(L)'
;MPNDRSFDFSKEPSKRVQVLDKGHLHRVLTAPLLFAIGFGDVGSSIYYALGVTTLYALGAVPVALGLAGIVFFCTVLTYTELSTAMPESGGSCSFARHAFNDLLSFIAGWALLLDYIVTIAISAYSVGPYLSNIVPALKTGIGNVPFTLCILSALLGLNIIGIKESTRVSLLLAIFGVVTQLTIITIGLVLLMQITQPALFLEHLRQLWFHLQIGLSNSSWSPTWPQFWKGVGMAMVAYIGIESISQLAGEARHPNRTIPQAMIATMVTLFVLYFGTSTIALTALHPQELTTAYLEDPIAGIAASMPVGREYLGPWVGFLGATILFVAANAGLIGASRLTFAMSEHFTLPRLFYRLHPKFKTPYISLIIFTVLAGFIILWAGSLTHIADLYNFGAMLSFALAHLSLLGLRIRQPELKRPFKIGWNIRIRGYELPLSAIIGLLGTAAVWIDVILTKPTGRFLGFGWLGLGIAAYLWYRRRQKLPAVARVEIERLNVPGYQEVPIKKILVPTVSTLTNEAMQFAAKLAKDHGAELTALHVIEIPPSLPLDTFFPEKLAAADAVLEQAQAIAREYEVPMAADVQQARIAGETIVQLLRDGAYDLVILSDKPRLLSTAPGRSTFGSTVEYVIKNAPCRVWLFTGKS
;
A
#
# COMPACT_ATOMS: atom_id res chain seq x y z
N MET A 1 20.48 -18.06 -44.88
CA MET A 1 19.37 -17.99 -43.91
C MET A 1 19.81 -18.65 -42.61
N PRO A 2 20.14 -17.94 -41.55
CA PRO A 2 20.38 -18.54 -40.24
C PRO A 2 19.10 -18.49 -39.42
N ASN A 3 18.77 -19.62 -38.82
CA ASN A 3 17.69 -19.88 -37.90
C ASN A 3 17.74 -18.89 -36.70
N ASP A 4 16.90 -17.91 -36.71
CA ASP A 4 16.64 -17.02 -35.56
C ASP A 4 15.68 -17.74 -34.58
N ARG A 5 16.26 -18.55 -33.69
CA ARG A 5 15.55 -19.06 -32.52
C ARG A 5 15.58 -17.99 -31.44
N SER A 6 14.84 -16.90 -31.66
CA SER A 6 14.46 -16.02 -30.58
C SER A 6 13.54 -16.83 -29.64
N PHE A 7 14.02 -17.09 -28.42
CA PHE A 7 13.20 -17.64 -27.35
C PHE A 7 12.08 -16.61 -27.02
N ASP A 8 10.95 -16.79 -27.67
CA ASP A 8 9.77 -15.96 -27.46
C ASP A 8 9.00 -16.48 -26.24
N PHE A 9 9.32 -15.93 -25.06
CA PHE A 9 8.63 -16.22 -23.81
C PHE A 9 7.18 -15.69 -23.76
N SER A 10 6.68 -15.06 -24.82
CA SER A 10 5.33 -14.52 -24.90
C SER A 10 4.26 -15.56 -25.28
N LYS A 11 4.66 -16.75 -25.70
CA LYS A 11 3.75 -17.79 -26.25
C LYS A 11 3.28 -18.87 -25.27
N GLU A 12 3.64 -18.80 -23.98
CA GLU A 12 3.01 -19.70 -23.02
C GLU A 12 1.55 -19.26 -22.75
N PRO A 13 0.57 -20.18 -22.79
CA PRO A 13 -0.83 -19.83 -22.60
C PRO A 13 -1.04 -19.25 -21.18
N SER A 14 -1.40 -17.99 -21.10
CA SER A 14 -1.80 -17.34 -19.86
C SER A 14 -3.11 -17.98 -19.36
N LYS A 15 -3.13 -18.40 -18.09
CA LYS A 15 -4.37 -18.89 -17.48
C LYS A 15 -5.18 -17.69 -16.96
N ARG A 16 -6.40 -17.49 -17.48
CA ARG A 16 -7.32 -16.47 -16.97
C ARG A 16 -8.02 -16.96 -15.71
N VAL A 17 -8.03 -16.13 -14.69
CA VAL A 17 -8.74 -16.37 -13.43
C VAL A 17 -9.68 -15.21 -13.17
N GLN A 18 -10.98 -15.50 -13.07
CA GLN A 18 -11.99 -14.50 -12.75
C GLN A 18 -12.00 -14.19 -11.26
N VAL A 19 -11.92 -12.93 -10.90
CA VAL A 19 -11.96 -12.45 -9.51
C VAL A 19 -12.94 -11.29 -9.43
N LEU A 20 -13.82 -11.32 -8.42
CA LEU A 20 -14.71 -10.18 -8.13
C LEU A 20 -13.85 -8.94 -7.77
N ASP A 21 -14.11 -7.84 -8.45
CA ASP A 21 -13.46 -6.56 -8.13
C ASP A 21 -13.97 -6.07 -6.76
N LYS A 22 -13.07 -5.97 -5.79
CA LYS A 22 -13.37 -5.50 -4.42
C LYS A 22 -13.12 -4.00 -4.22
N GLY A 23 -13.00 -3.26 -5.32
CA GLY A 23 -12.77 -1.82 -5.30
C GLY A 23 -11.29 -1.44 -5.38
N HIS A 24 -11.03 -0.27 -5.94
CA HIS A 24 -9.68 0.31 -6.05
C HIS A 24 -9.27 0.99 -4.74
N LEU A 25 -7.95 0.99 -4.46
CA LEU A 25 -7.39 1.79 -3.38
C LEU A 25 -7.68 3.27 -3.65
N HIS A 26 -8.13 3.98 -2.62
CA HIS A 26 -8.43 5.41 -2.75
C HIS A 26 -7.15 6.22 -2.98
N ARG A 27 -7.10 7.01 -4.05
CA ARG A 27 -5.97 7.88 -4.40
C ARG A 27 -6.01 9.16 -3.58
N VAL A 28 -5.40 9.12 -2.39
CA VAL A 28 -5.43 10.22 -1.41
C VAL A 28 -4.06 10.81 -1.10
N LEU A 29 -2.96 10.13 -1.47
CA LEU A 29 -1.60 10.54 -1.09
C LEU A 29 -1.08 11.65 -1.99
N THR A 30 -0.64 12.74 -1.36
CA THR A 30 0.03 13.89 -2.00
C THR A 30 1.55 13.73 -1.99
N ALA A 31 2.29 14.56 -2.74
CA ALA A 31 3.75 14.50 -2.78
C ALA A 31 4.42 14.68 -1.39
N PRO A 32 4.00 15.62 -0.52
CA PRO A 32 4.56 15.71 0.84
C PRO A 32 4.31 14.47 1.70
N LEU A 33 3.14 13.82 1.55
CA LEU A 33 2.84 12.60 2.30
C LEU A 33 3.67 11.41 1.82
N LEU A 34 3.86 11.27 0.50
CA LEU A 34 4.76 10.27 -0.07
C LEU A 34 6.22 10.53 0.30
N PHE A 35 6.65 11.80 0.29
CA PHE A 35 7.97 12.19 0.80
C PHE A 35 8.16 11.76 2.26
N ALA A 36 7.18 12.04 3.11
CA ALA A 36 7.25 11.70 4.54
C ALA A 36 7.41 10.19 4.77
N ILE A 37 6.72 9.37 3.98
CA ILE A 37 6.83 7.91 4.07
C ILE A 37 8.21 7.45 3.57
N GLY A 38 8.65 7.92 2.40
CA GLY A 38 9.96 7.60 1.86
C GLY A 38 11.10 8.08 2.75
N PHE A 39 11.03 9.32 3.26
CA PHE A 39 12.02 9.85 4.20
C PHE A 39 11.98 9.12 5.55
N GLY A 40 10.80 8.77 6.05
CA GLY A 40 10.65 8.03 7.30
C GLY A 40 11.30 6.64 7.23
N ASP A 41 11.25 6.00 6.08
CA ASP A 41 11.84 4.69 5.83
C ASP A 41 13.37 4.81 5.58
N VAL A 42 13.78 5.53 4.52
CA VAL A 42 15.20 5.68 4.15
C VAL A 42 15.93 6.57 5.15
N GLY A 43 15.38 7.74 5.52
CA GLY A 43 16.05 8.76 6.33
C GLY A 43 16.37 8.33 7.77
N SER A 44 15.67 7.31 8.28
CA SER A 44 15.97 6.69 9.56
C SER A 44 17.22 5.83 9.52
N SER A 45 17.61 5.35 8.33
CA SER A 45 18.72 4.40 8.20
C SER A 45 20.07 4.97 8.59
N ILE A 46 20.28 6.29 8.49
CA ILE A 46 21.56 6.91 8.91
C ILE A 46 21.83 6.73 10.41
N TYR A 47 20.77 6.58 11.22
CA TYR A 47 20.87 6.43 12.67
C TYR A 47 21.58 5.12 13.09
N TYR A 48 21.69 4.14 12.20
CA TYR A 48 22.45 2.90 12.42
C TYR A 48 23.48 2.64 11.31
N ALA A 49 23.19 3.02 10.07
CA ALA A 49 24.07 2.73 8.93
C ALA A 49 25.41 3.46 9.00
N LEU A 50 25.47 4.64 9.62
CA LEU A 50 26.71 5.39 9.79
C LEU A 50 27.73 4.58 10.60
N GLY A 51 27.32 3.97 11.73
CA GLY A 51 28.19 3.14 12.57
C GLY A 51 28.72 1.91 11.80
N VAL A 52 27.82 1.12 11.20
CA VAL A 52 28.22 -0.10 10.46
C VAL A 52 29.04 0.18 9.20
N THR A 53 28.83 1.35 8.57
CA THR A 53 29.66 1.79 7.44
C THR A 53 31.06 2.15 7.93
N THR A 54 31.18 2.83 9.07
CA THR A 54 32.46 3.24 9.65
C THR A 54 33.33 2.04 10.04
N LEU A 55 32.76 0.90 10.42
CA LEU A 55 33.51 -0.35 10.70
C LEU A 55 34.47 -0.75 9.57
N TYR A 56 34.09 -0.46 8.34
CA TYR A 56 34.87 -0.86 7.17
C TYR A 56 35.49 0.35 6.45
N ALA A 57 34.73 1.44 6.28
CA ALA A 57 35.19 2.60 5.54
C ALA A 57 36.08 3.56 6.38
N LEU A 58 36.10 3.41 7.70
CA LEU A 58 36.86 4.27 8.62
C LEU A 58 36.68 5.76 8.29
N GLY A 59 37.74 6.52 8.09
CA GLY A 59 37.71 7.93 7.69
C GLY A 59 37.18 8.19 6.28
N ALA A 60 37.03 7.15 5.44
CA ALA A 60 36.46 7.26 4.09
C ALA A 60 34.92 7.14 4.03
N VAL A 61 34.22 7.18 5.17
CA VAL A 61 32.74 7.07 5.24
C VAL A 61 32.00 8.06 4.34
N PRO A 62 32.34 9.38 4.28
CA PRO A 62 31.64 10.29 3.38
C PRO A 62 31.79 9.91 1.91
N VAL A 63 32.95 9.40 1.51
CA VAL A 63 33.21 8.94 0.13
C VAL A 63 32.43 7.66 -0.15
N ALA A 64 32.39 6.71 0.80
CA ALA A 64 31.63 5.47 0.67
C ALA A 64 30.13 5.75 0.55
N LEU A 65 29.57 6.64 1.39
CA LEU A 65 28.18 7.10 1.30
C LEU A 65 27.92 7.87 -0.01
N GLY A 66 28.87 8.68 -0.48
CA GLY A 66 28.76 9.37 -1.76
C GLY A 66 28.65 8.41 -2.96
N LEU A 67 29.51 7.36 -3.00
CA LEU A 67 29.46 6.33 -4.05
C LEU A 67 28.17 5.49 -3.98
N ALA A 68 27.75 5.07 -2.79
CA ALA A 68 26.47 4.42 -2.57
C ALA A 68 25.31 5.33 -3.00
N GLY A 69 25.40 6.63 -2.72
CA GLY A 69 24.45 7.66 -3.14
C GLY A 69 24.30 7.77 -4.67
N ILE A 70 25.35 7.53 -5.45
CA ILE A 70 25.26 7.48 -6.92
C ILE A 70 24.42 6.28 -7.37
N VAL A 71 24.62 5.11 -6.77
CA VAL A 71 23.82 3.92 -7.05
C VAL A 71 22.35 4.15 -6.65
N PHE A 72 22.14 4.76 -5.48
CA PHE A 72 20.82 5.17 -5.00
C PHE A 72 20.12 6.16 -5.96
N PHE A 73 20.84 7.19 -6.43
CA PHE A 73 20.33 8.12 -7.44
C PHE A 73 19.81 7.38 -8.67
N CYS A 74 20.58 6.43 -9.19
CA CYS A 74 20.18 5.61 -10.33
C CYS A 74 18.95 4.77 -10.02
N THR A 75 18.85 4.24 -8.80
CA THR A 75 17.71 3.45 -8.33
C THR A 75 16.45 4.31 -8.24
N VAL A 76 16.54 5.51 -7.65
CA VAL A 76 15.43 6.48 -7.56
C VAL A 76 14.87 6.81 -8.95
N LEU A 77 15.73 7.09 -9.91
CA LEU A 77 15.30 7.37 -11.30
C LEU A 77 14.56 6.16 -11.90
N THR A 78 15.10 4.96 -11.71
CA THR A 78 14.48 3.71 -12.22
C THR A 78 13.10 3.50 -11.61
N TYR A 79 12.96 3.60 -10.29
CA TYR A 79 11.68 3.47 -9.62
C TYR A 79 10.70 4.58 -10.01
N THR A 80 11.18 5.80 -10.21
CA THR A 80 10.35 6.94 -10.65
C THR A 80 9.73 6.67 -12.03
N GLU A 81 10.55 6.23 -13.01
CA GLU A 81 10.04 5.92 -14.36
C GLU A 81 9.04 4.75 -14.32
N LEU A 82 9.37 3.68 -13.63
CA LEU A 82 8.52 2.49 -13.57
C LEU A 82 7.22 2.73 -12.79
N SER A 83 7.29 3.43 -11.64
CA SER A 83 6.09 3.72 -10.84
C SER A 83 5.15 4.72 -11.51
N THR A 84 5.64 5.61 -12.37
CA THR A 84 4.78 6.51 -13.16
C THR A 84 4.20 5.82 -14.39
N ALA A 85 4.93 4.89 -15.00
CA ALA A 85 4.45 4.09 -16.13
C ALA A 85 3.41 3.05 -15.70
N MET A 86 3.55 2.51 -14.49
CA MET A 86 2.70 1.47 -13.91
C MET A 86 2.34 1.85 -12.46
N PRO A 87 1.37 2.77 -12.25
CA PRO A 87 1.02 3.28 -10.93
C PRO A 87 0.13 2.30 -10.15
N GLU A 88 0.71 1.16 -9.77
CA GLU A 88 0.11 0.09 -8.98
C GLU A 88 0.99 -0.27 -7.79
N SER A 89 0.41 -0.91 -6.79
CA SER A 89 1.15 -1.40 -5.63
C SER A 89 1.96 -2.64 -6.00
N GLY A 90 3.15 -2.81 -5.40
CA GLY A 90 3.99 -3.99 -5.63
C GLY A 90 5.46 -3.68 -5.96
N GLY A 91 5.79 -2.44 -6.35
CA GLY A 91 7.16 -2.00 -6.60
C GLY A 91 7.91 -2.93 -7.57
N SER A 92 9.13 -3.38 -7.20
CA SER A 92 9.97 -4.26 -8.02
C SER A 92 9.27 -5.56 -8.43
N CYS A 93 8.37 -6.09 -7.59
CA CYS A 93 7.56 -7.27 -7.90
C CYS A 93 6.66 -7.01 -9.12
N SER A 94 5.93 -5.88 -9.11
CA SER A 94 5.10 -5.47 -10.23
C SER A 94 5.93 -5.19 -11.49
N PHE A 95 7.04 -4.48 -11.36
CA PHE A 95 7.93 -4.17 -12.48
C PHE A 95 8.47 -5.45 -13.16
N ALA A 96 8.95 -6.41 -12.37
CA ALA A 96 9.44 -7.68 -12.88
C ALA A 96 8.34 -8.52 -13.54
N ARG A 97 7.10 -8.41 -13.04
CA ARG A 97 5.94 -9.05 -13.64
C ARG A 97 5.65 -8.49 -15.04
N HIS A 98 5.64 -7.17 -15.17
CA HIS A 98 5.38 -6.51 -16.47
C HIS A 98 6.54 -6.69 -17.46
N ALA A 99 7.79 -6.73 -16.97
CA ALA A 99 8.95 -6.90 -17.82
C ALA A 99 9.18 -8.35 -18.26
N PHE A 100 8.88 -9.33 -17.40
CA PHE A 100 9.26 -10.74 -17.59
C PHE A 100 8.07 -11.69 -17.37
N ASN A 101 7.93 -12.24 -16.15
CA ASN A 101 6.97 -13.26 -15.82
C ASN A 101 6.69 -13.33 -14.31
N ASP A 102 5.75 -14.23 -13.89
CA ASP A 102 5.37 -14.37 -12.49
C ASP A 102 6.49 -14.95 -11.60
N LEU A 103 7.43 -15.76 -12.13
CA LEU A 103 8.53 -16.30 -11.34
C LEU A 103 9.55 -15.21 -10.97
N LEU A 104 9.97 -14.38 -11.93
CA LEU A 104 10.87 -13.25 -11.65
C LEU A 104 10.18 -12.19 -10.78
N SER A 105 8.89 -11.96 -10.99
CA SER A 105 8.05 -11.16 -10.11
C SER A 105 8.09 -11.68 -8.67
N PHE A 106 7.90 -12.99 -8.49
CA PHE A 106 7.99 -13.62 -7.18
C PHE A 106 9.36 -13.44 -6.53
N ILE A 107 10.44 -13.69 -7.29
CA ILE A 107 11.82 -13.53 -6.76
C ILE A 107 12.07 -12.09 -6.32
N ALA A 108 11.67 -11.09 -7.12
CA ALA A 108 11.81 -9.69 -6.77
C ALA A 108 11.02 -9.32 -5.51
N GLY A 109 9.76 -9.76 -5.42
CA GLY A 109 8.92 -9.54 -4.25
C GLY A 109 9.41 -10.29 -3.01
N TRP A 110 9.87 -11.54 -3.16
CA TRP A 110 10.38 -12.35 -2.05
C TRP A 110 11.69 -11.81 -1.49
N ALA A 111 12.57 -11.28 -2.34
CA ALA A 111 13.75 -10.55 -1.94
C ALA A 111 13.40 -9.26 -1.18
N LEU A 112 12.41 -8.50 -1.68
CA LEU A 112 11.91 -7.30 -1.02
C LEU A 112 11.20 -7.59 0.29
N LEU A 113 10.56 -8.76 0.46
CA LEU A 113 10.01 -9.17 1.75
C LEU A 113 11.10 -9.41 2.80
N LEU A 114 12.25 -9.98 2.41
CA LEU A 114 13.39 -10.10 3.30
C LEU A 114 13.88 -8.73 3.77
N ASP A 115 13.99 -7.79 2.83
CA ASP A 115 14.32 -6.40 3.10
C ASP A 115 13.37 -5.79 4.16
N TYR A 116 12.06 -5.88 3.98
CA TYR A 116 11.10 -5.38 4.98
C TYR A 116 11.21 -6.06 6.34
N ILE A 117 11.41 -7.39 6.39
CA ILE A 117 11.59 -8.10 7.67
C ILE A 117 12.80 -7.54 8.41
N VAL A 118 13.88 -7.29 7.68
CA VAL A 118 15.11 -6.75 8.25
C VAL A 118 14.95 -5.29 8.64
N THR A 119 14.25 -4.48 7.84
CA THR A 119 13.90 -3.09 8.19
C THR A 119 13.16 -3.02 9.52
N ILE A 120 12.14 -3.88 9.70
CA ILE A 120 11.38 -3.96 10.95
C ILE A 120 12.32 -4.32 12.11
N ALA A 121 13.17 -5.34 11.92
CA ALA A 121 14.07 -5.83 12.96
C ALA A 121 15.12 -4.79 13.35
N ILE A 122 15.87 -4.24 12.37
CA ILE A 122 16.98 -3.31 12.60
C ILE A 122 16.49 -2.00 13.19
N SER A 123 15.38 -1.46 12.66
CA SER A 123 14.84 -0.19 13.14
C SER A 123 14.29 -0.34 14.57
N ALA A 124 13.52 -1.40 14.85
CA ALA A 124 13.02 -1.65 16.21
C ALA A 124 14.14 -1.91 17.22
N TYR A 125 15.20 -2.64 16.83
CA TYR A 125 16.36 -2.92 17.67
C TYR A 125 17.13 -1.64 18.01
N SER A 126 17.30 -0.76 17.04
CA SER A 126 18.06 0.49 17.19
C SER A 126 17.34 1.54 18.06
N VAL A 127 16.06 1.38 18.39
CA VAL A 127 15.33 2.30 19.29
C VAL A 127 15.95 2.33 20.68
N GLY A 128 16.32 1.15 21.24
CA GLY A 128 16.83 1.04 22.61
C GLY A 128 18.16 1.81 22.82
N PRO A 129 19.19 1.62 22.00
CA PRO A 129 20.45 2.38 22.11
C PRO A 129 20.25 3.90 22.15
N TYR A 130 19.33 4.44 21.33
CA TYR A 130 19.03 5.88 21.36
C TYR A 130 18.35 6.34 22.65
N LEU A 131 17.60 5.48 23.32
CA LEU A 131 17.03 5.75 24.64
C LEU A 131 17.96 5.42 25.81
N SER A 132 19.13 4.87 25.55
CA SER A 132 20.07 4.45 26.59
C SER A 132 20.59 5.59 27.47
N ASN A 133 20.57 6.83 26.98
CA ASN A 133 20.86 8.02 27.76
C ASN A 133 19.84 8.27 28.89
N ILE A 134 18.61 7.78 28.73
CA ILE A 134 17.54 7.88 29.73
C ILE A 134 17.47 6.58 30.56
N VAL A 135 17.57 5.44 29.88
CA VAL A 135 17.49 4.10 30.50
C VAL A 135 18.76 3.30 30.12
N PRO A 136 19.83 3.36 30.91
CA PRO A 136 21.14 2.75 30.58
C PRO A 136 21.08 1.25 30.26
N ALA A 137 20.12 0.52 30.85
CA ALA A 137 19.91 -0.90 30.59
C ALA A 137 19.60 -1.24 29.13
N LEU A 138 19.12 -0.27 28.33
CA LEU A 138 18.79 -0.46 26.92
C LEU A 138 20.01 -0.42 25.99
N LYS A 139 21.20 -0.08 26.50
CA LYS A 139 22.44 -0.09 25.72
C LYS A 139 22.96 -1.49 25.44
N THR A 140 22.58 -2.48 26.24
CA THR A 140 23.05 -3.87 26.13
C THR A 140 21.95 -4.78 25.60
N GLY A 141 22.33 -5.86 24.91
CA GLY A 141 21.39 -6.84 24.37
C GLY A 141 20.44 -7.45 25.40
N ILE A 142 20.87 -7.57 26.67
CA ILE A 142 20.05 -8.12 27.77
C ILE A 142 18.81 -7.24 28.02
N GLY A 143 18.95 -5.92 28.01
CA GLY A 143 17.81 -5.00 28.19
C GLY A 143 17.13 -4.66 26.87
N ASN A 144 17.89 -4.51 25.79
CA ASN A 144 17.39 -4.06 24.49
C ASN A 144 16.49 -5.11 23.80
N VAL A 145 16.86 -6.39 23.83
CA VAL A 145 16.06 -7.44 23.15
C VAL A 145 14.63 -7.53 23.68
N PRO A 146 14.36 -7.65 25.00
CA PRO A 146 12.99 -7.64 25.51
C PRO A 146 12.24 -6.36 25.19
N PHE A 147 12.91 -5.19 25.27
CA PHE A 147 12.32 -3.91 24.92
C PHE A 147 11.92 -3.85 23.45
N THR A 148 12.77 -4.34 22.55
CA THR A 148 12.48 -4.43 21.11
C THR A 148 11.27 -5.33 20.83
N LEU A 149 11.15 -6.46 21.52
CA LEU A 149 9.98 -7.34 21.40
C LEU A 149 8.69 -6.66 21.87
N CYS A 150 8.76 -5.82 22.91
CA CYS A 150 7.63 -4.98 23.34
C CYS A 150 7.26 -3.96 22.25
N ILE A 151 8.24 -3.30 21.62
CA ILE A 151 8.01 -2.39 20.50
C ILE A 151 7.32 -3.11 19.35
N LEU A 152 7.83 -4.28 18.94
CA LEU A 152 7.23 -5.07 17.87
C LEU A 152 5.79 -5.47 18.19
N SER A 153 5.50 -5.84 19.42
CA SER A 153 4.15 -6.20 19.87
C SER A 153 3.20 -4.99 19.83
N ALA A 154 3.69 -3.83 20.26
CA ALA A 154 2.93 -2.58 20.18
C ALA A 154 2.64 -2.18 18.73
N LEU A 155 3.63 -2.25 17.84
CA LEU A 155 3.48 -1.98 16.42
C LEU A 155 2.51 -2.94 15.75
N LEU A 156 2.55 -4.22 16.10
CA LEU A 156 1.59 -5.23 15.62
C LEU A 156 0.16 -4.84 16.01
N GLY A 157 -0.07 -4.53 17.29
CA GLY A 157 -1.38 -4.08 17.78
C GLY A 157 -1.89 -2.85 17.05
N LEU A 158 -1.04 -1.82 16.91
CA LEU A 158 -1.36 -0.58 16.21
C LEU A 158 -1.76 -0.82 14.74
N ASN A 159 -1.00 -1.67 14.03
CA ASN A 159 -1.25 -1.95 12.61
C ASN A 159 -2.49 -2.83 12.39
N ILE A 160 -2.82 -3.74 13.31
CA ILE A 160 -4.06 -4.54 13.24
C ILE A 160 -5.28 -3.63 13.40
N ILE A 161 -5.27 -2.71 14.37
CA ILE A 161 -6.37 -1.76 14.62
C ILE A 161 -6.54 -0.81 13.43
N GLY A 162 -5.46 -0.49 12.72
CA GLY A 162 -5.46 0.36 11.53
C GLY A 162 -5.44 1.85 11.91
N ILE A 163 -4.33 2.51 11.63
CA ILE A 163 -4.14 3.94 11.93
C ILE A 163 -4.40 4.74 10.65
N LYS A 164 -5.63 5.26 10.49
CA LYS A 164 -5.96 6.20 9.40
C LYS A 164 -5.20 7.54 9.51
N GLU A 165 -4.69 7.89 10.69
CA GLU A 165 -4.04 9.18 10.97
C GLU A 165 -2.51 9.13 10.91
N SER A 166 -1.93 7.94 10.72
CA SER A 166 -0.48 7.70 10.74
C SER A 166 0.31 8.60 9.77
N THR A 167 -0.23 8.91 8.59
CA THR A 167 0.53 9.61 7.54
C THR A 167 0.83 11.07 7.89
N ARG A 168 -0.07 11.76 8.60
CA ARG A 168 0.15 13.15 9.05
C ARG A 168 1.18 13.20 10.17
N VAL A 169 1.12 12.25 11.10
CA VAL A 169 2.11 12.10 12.17
C VAL A 169 3.49 11.80 11.56
N SER A 170 3.56 10.89 10.59
CA SER A 170 4.79 10.59 9.86
C SER A 170 5.37 11.83 9.16
N LEU A 171 4.53 12.72 8.60
CA LEU A 171 5.00 13.96 7.98
C LEU A 171 5.61 14.92 9.01
N LEU A 172 4.97 15.10 10.16
CA LEU A 172 5.51 15.91 11.24
C LEU A 172 6.86 15.36 11.73
N LEU A 173 6.94 14.06 11.97
CA LEU A 173 8.17 13.40 12.41
C LEU A 173 9.28 13.46 11.36
N ALA A 174 8.95 13.33 10.07
CA ALA A 174 9.89 13.50 8.97
C ALA A 174 10.46 14.93 8.95
N ILE A 175 9.61 15.96 9.08
CA ILE A 175 10.04 17.37 9.15
C ILE A 175 10.95 17.60 10.36
N PHE A 176 10.56 17.11 11.55
CA PHE A 176 11.40 17.21 12.74
C PHE A 176 12.74 16.49 12.55
N GLY A 177 12.75 15.31 11.91
CA GLY A 177 13.96 14.57 11.59
C GLY A 177 14.91 15.35 10.67
N VAL A 178 14.39 15.90 9.57
CA VAL A 178 15.18 16.75 8.64
C VAL A 178 15.74 17.97 9.36
N VAL A 179 14.88 18.69 10.09
CA VAL A 179 15.29 19.90 10.83
C VAL A 179 16.38 19.57 11.85
N THR A 180 16.25 18.49 12.60
CA THR A 180 17.25 18.09 13.61
C THR A 180 18.58 17.72 12.96
N GLN A 181 18.59 16.93 11.89
CA GLN A 181 19.83 16.59 11.20
C GLN A 181 20.50 17.83 10.60
N LEU A 182 19.73 18.74 9.98
CA LEU A 182 20.25 20.02 9.51
C LEU A 182 20.80 20.87 10.66
N THR A 183 20.16 20.86 11.81
CA THR A 183 20.62 21.58 13.01
C THR A 183 21.96 21.02 13.49
N ILE A 184 22.09 19.68 13.57
CA ILE A 184 23.35 19.02 13.95
C ILE A 184 24.45 19.39 12.95
N ILE A 185 24.19 19.34 11.66
CA ILE A 185 25.14 19.70 10.61
C ILE A 185 25.54 21.18 10.75
N THR A 186 24.56 22.09 10.93
CA THR A 186 24.83 23.55 11.04
C THR A 186 25.60 23.88 12.30
N ILE A 187 25.21 23.34 13.45
CA ILE A 187 25.95 23.55 14.72
C ILE A 187 27.36 22.99 14.59
N GLY A 188 27.51 21.76 14.03
CA GLY A 188 28.82 21.17 13.81
C GLY A 188 29.71 22.04 12.93
N LEU A 189 29.19 22.57 11.82
CA LEU A 189 29.91 23.48 10.94
C LEU A 189 30.28 24.79 11.65
N VAL A 190 29.32 25.42 12.34
CA VAL A 190 29.54 26.68 13.05
C VAL A 190 30.59 26.52 14.16
N LEU A 191 30.49 25.44 14.95
CA LEU A 191 31.45 25.18 16.04
C LEU A 191 32.84 24.88 15.51
N LEU A 192 32.93 24.12 14.41
CA LEU A 192 34.22 23.91 13.73
C LEU A 192 34.80 25.22 13.21
N MET A 193 33.98 26.14 12.69
CA MET A 193 34.43 27.45 12.22
C MET A 193 34.81 28.41 13.36
N GLN A 194 34.16 28.30 14.54
CA GLN A 194 34.43 29.18 15.69
C GLN A 194 35.63 28.73 16.55
N ILE A 195 35.80 27.41 16.71
CA ILE A 195 36.87 26.81 17.51
C ILE A 195 38.19 26.81 16.73
N THR A 196 38.11 26.57 15.43
CA THR A 196 39.21 26.68 14.50
C THR A 196 39.01 27.94 13.66
N GLN A 197 40.00 28.86 13.63
CA GLN A 197 39.96 29.97 12.67
C GLN A 197 39.58 29.40 11.27
N PRO A 198 38.89 30.15 10.38
CA PRO A 198 38.46 29.65 9.06
C PRO A 198 39.56 28.98 8.24
N ALA A 199 40.81 29.40 8.43
CA ALA A 199 41.98 28.78 7.82
C ALA A 199 42.26 27.37 8.36
N LEU A 200 42.00 27.12 9.64
CA LEU A 200 42.13 25.80 10.28
C LEU A 200 40.98 24.85 9.92
N PHE A 201 39.78 25.35 9.64
CA PHE A 201 38.67 24.55 9.12
C PHE A 201 38.97 23.97 7.74
N LEU A 202 39.48 24.80 6.82
CA LEU A 202 39.96 24.33 5.52
C LEU A 202 41.16 23.38 5.66
N GLU A 203 42.03 23.61 6.64
CA GLU A 203 43.15 22.71 6.95
C GLU A 203 42.65 21.38 7.55
N HIS A 204 41.61 21.35 8.42
CA HIS A 204 40.98 20.12 8.90
C HIS A 204 40.25 19.37 7.80
N LEU A 205 39.51 20.05 6.93
CA LEU A 205 38.94 19.43 5.74
C LEU A 205 40.02 18.88 4.81
N ARG A 206 41.11 19.66 4.60
CA ARG A 206 42.25 19.24 3.82
C ARG A 206 42.96 18.05 4.48
N GLN A 207 43.14 18.05 5.80
CA GLN A 207 43.70 16.92 6.55
C GLN A 207 42.81 15.70 6.49
N LEU A 208 41.47 15.83 6.58
CA LEU A 208 40.50 14.76 6.31
C LEU A 208 40.74 14.15 4.92
N TRP A 209 40.89 14.97 3.88
CA TRP A 209 41.19 14.51 2.52
C TRP A 209 42.63 14.02 2.35
N PHE A 210 43.60 14.57 3.06
CA PHE A 210 45.00 14.17 3.00
C PHE A 210 45.29 12.88 3.79
N HIS A 211 44.58 12.65 4.89
CA HIS A 211 44.59 11.38 5.62
C HIS A 211 43.78 10.27 4.93
N LEU A 212 42.94 10.64 3.97
CA LEU A 212 42.15 9.72 3.14
C LEU A 212 43.03 9.07 2.04
N GLN A 213 44.11 8.42 2.44
CA GLN A 213 44.94 7.61 1.52
C GLN A 213 44.40 6.19 1.49
N ILE A 214 43.26 5.99 0.77
CA ILE A 214 42.69 4.67 0.59
C ILE A 214 43.74 3.72 0.00
N GLY A 215 44.06 2.67 0.74
CA GLY A 215 44.97 1.62 0.29
C GLY A 215 46.47 1.85 0.50
N LEU A 216 46.92 3.03 1.00
CA LEU A 216 48.34 3.36 1.11
C LEU A 216 48.90 3.28 2.54
N SER A 217 48.09 3.26 3.58
CA SER A 217 48.57 3.14 4.97
C SER A 217 47.64 2.32 5.85
N ASN A 218 48.20 1.48 6.73
CA ASN A 218 47.48 0.78 7.82
C ASN A 218 47.22 1.73 9.01
N SER A 219 46.66 2.91 8.76
CA SER A 219 46.31 3.83 9.84
C SER A 219 44.91 3.56 10.32
N SER A 220 44.59 3.94 11.57
CA SER A 220 43.24 3.88 12.16
C SER A 220 42.18 4.71 11.41
N TRP A 221 42.62 5.54 10.45
CA TRP A 221 41.79 6.41 9.61
C TRP A 221 41.61 5.91 8.17
N SER A 222 42.62 5.23 7.63
CA SER A 222 42.65 4.88 6.20
C SER A 222 42.30 3.41 5.99
N PRO A 223 41.19 3.09 5.32
CA PRO A 223 40.84 1.73 5.01
C PRO A 223 41.73 1.17 3.90
N THR A 224 42.00 -0.12 3.91
CA THR A 224 42.51 -0.84 2.73
C THR A 224 41.47 -0.85 1.62
N TRP A 225 41.89 -1.08 0.37
CA TRP A 225 40.90 -1.18 -0.74
C TRP A 225 39.80 -2.22 -0.52
N PRO A 226 40.07 -3.45 -0.04
CA PRO A 226 39.01 -4.40 0.28
C PRO A 226 38.06 -3.92 1.39
N GLN A 227 38.58 -3.26 2.42
CA GLN A 227 37.75 -2.66 3.49
C GLN A 227 36.88 -1.53 2.95
N PHE A 228 37.46 -0.65 2.11
CA PHE A 228 36.70 0.45 1.53
C PHE A 228 35.51 -0.05 0.69
N TRP A 229 35.71 -1.03 -0.17
CA TRP A 229 34.62 -1.59 -0.97
C TRP A 229 33.54 -2.27 -0.12
N LYS A 230 33.95 -3.00 0.94
CA LYS A 230 33.00 -3.50 1.96
C LYS A 230 32.24 -2.35 2.63
N GLY A 231 32.92 -1.23 2.92
CA GLY A 231 32.31 -0.02 3.45
C GLY A 231 31.28 0.59 2.49
N VAL A 232 31.56 0.63 1.19
CA VAL A 232 30.59 1.07 0.17
C VAL A 232 29.37 0.13 0.15
N GLY A 233 29.59 -1.17 0.22
CA GLY A 233 28.50 -2.15 0.35
C GLY A 233 27.65 -1.91 1.60
N MET A 234 28.27 -1.63 2.76
CA MET A 234 27.53 -1.32 3.98
C MET A 234 26.85 0.06 3.92
N ALA A 235 27.43 1.04 3.20
CA ALA A 235 26.79 2.33 2.97
C ALA A 235 25.48 2.23 2.19
N MET A 236 25.27 1.19 1.36
CA MET A 236 24.00 0.94 0.68
C MET A 236 22.86 0.71 1.66
N VAL A 237 23.12 0.18 2.87
CA VAL A 237 22.13 0.03 3.94
C VAL A 237 21.45 1.36 4.26
N ALA A 238 22.19 2.47 4.21
CA ALA A 238 21.63 3.81 4.45
C ALA A 238 20.58 4.23 3.40
N TYR A 239 20.61 3.67 2.20
CA TYR A 239 19.81 4.09 1.07
C TYR A 239 18.66 3.11 0.71
N ILE A 240 18.43 2.10 1.54
CA ILE A 240 17.31 1.16 1.37
C ILE A 240 16.04 1.79 1.94
N GLY A 241 14.88 1.59 1.28
CA GLY A 241 13.56 2.07 1.71
C GLY A 241 12.83 2.97 0.70
N ILE A 242 13.49 3.42 -0.41
CA ILE A 242 12.84 4.28 -1.43
C ILE A 242 11.68 3.57 -2.14
N GLU A 243 11.69 2.26 -2.18
CA GLU A 243 10.64 1.40 -2.73
C GLU A 243 9.32 1.55 -2.00
N SER A 244 9.30 2.04 -0.76
CA SER A 244 8.09 2.32 0.01
C SER A 244 7.18 3.34 -0.69
N ILE A 245 7.74 4.34 -1.38
CA ILE A 245 6.98 5.27 -2.23
C ILE A 245 6.35 4.52 -3.41
N SER A 246 7.08 3.61 -4.02
CA SER A 246 6.58 2.79 -5.14
C SER A 246 5.48 1.82 -4.71
N GLN A 247 5.55 1.24 -3.50
CA GLN A 247 4.49 0.39 -2.94
C GLN A 247 3.16 1.14 -2.80
N LEU A 248 3.21 2.45 -2.63
CA LEU A 248 2.07 3.33 -2.47
C LEU A 248 1.65 4.05 -3.77
N ALA A 249 2.26 3.72 -4.91
CA ALA A 249 1.98 4.36 -6.19
C ALA A 249 0.49 4.28 -6.59
N GLY A 250 -0.19 3.16 -6.25
CA GLY A 250 -1.63 2.98 -6.47
C GLY A 250 -2.52 3.94 -5.67
N GLU A 251 -2.01 4.47 -4.52
CA GLU A 251 -2.72 5.39 -3.63
C GLU A 251 -2.35 6.87 -3.90
N ALA A 252 -1.43 7.15 -4.82
CA ALA A 252 -1.01 8.50 -5.19
C ALA A 252 -2.13 9.24 -5.94
N ARG A 253 -2.43 10.49 -5.53
CA ARG A 253 -3.54 11.30 -6.09
C ARG A 253 -3.33 11.63 -7.57
N HIS A 254 -2.11 12.01 -7.94
CA HIS A 254 -1.69 12.29 -9.32
C HIS A 254 -0.33 11.64 -9.56
N PRO A 255 -0.27 10.30 -9.82
CA PRO A 255 0.99 9.54 -9.83
C PRO A 255 2.07 10.17 -10.71
N ASN A 256 1.68 10.69 -11.88
CA ASN A 256 2.61 11.28 -12.86
C ASN A 256 3.37 12.53 -12.34
N ARG A 257 2.87 13.19 -11.30
CA ARG A 257 3.46 14.38 -10.70
C ARG A 257 3.94 14.13 -9.27
N THR A 258 3.10 13.49 -8.45
CA THR A 258 3.38 13.31 -7.03
C THR A 258 4.52 12.33 -6.79
N ILE A 259 4.62 11.25 -7.57
CA ILE A 259 5.69 10.26 -7.41
C ILE A 259 7.05 10.87 -7.74
N PRO A 260 7.29 11.51 -8.93
CA PRO A 260 8.57 12.12 -9.22
C PRO A 260 8.96 13.19 -8.20
N GLN A 261 8.02 14.04 -7.77
CA GLN A 261 8.27 15.08 -6.78
C GLN A 261 8.72 14.49 -5.44
N ALA A 262 8.03 13.45 -4.94
CA ALA A 262 8.38 12.80 -3.69
C ALA A 262 9.74 12.08 -3.78
N MET A 263 9.95 11.30 -4.84
CA MET A 263 11.19 10.54 -5.06
C MET A 263 12.41 11.46 -5.15
N ILE A 264 12.34 12.53 -5.97
CA ILE A 264 13.45 13.46 -6.15
C ILE A 264 13.69 14.27 -4.87
N ALA A 265 12.63 14.73 -4.20
CA ALA A 265 12.77 15.45 -2.94
C ALA A 265 13.43 14.58 -1.87
N THR A 266 13.02 13.32 -1.72
CA THR A 266 13.64 12.36 -0.80
C THR A 266 15.11 12.17 -1.13
N MET A 267 15.44 11.92 -2.39
CA MET A 267 16.80 11.71 -2.87
C MET A 267 17.73 12.88 -2.54
N VAL A 268 17.31 14.11 -2.88
CA VAL A 268 18.13 15.32 -2.65
C VAL A 268 18.31 15.55 -1.15
N THR A 269 17.23 15.42 -0.38
CA THR A 269 17.30 15.58 1.08
C THR A 269 18.27 14.58 1.72
N LEU A 270 18.17 13.31 1.36
CA LEU A 270 19.03 12.26 1.89
C LEU A 270 20.50 12.45 1.51
N PHE A 271 20.76 12.83 0.26
CA PHE A 271 22.14 13.08 -0.18
C PHE A 271 22.79 14.18 0.66
N VAL A 272 22.09 15.30 0.85
CA VAL A 272 22.58 16.41 1.68
C VAL A 272 22.79 15.99 3.13
N LEU A 273 21.81 15.31 3.71
CA LEU A 273 21.86 14.90 5.12
C LEU A 273 22.94 13.86 5.37
N TYR A 274 23.06 12.84 4.53
CA TYR A 274 24.01 11.76 4.76
C TYR A 274 25.45 12.19 4.54
N PHE A 275 25.71 12.98 3.50
CA PHE A 275 27.01 13.55 3.26
C PHE A 275 27.40 14.55 4.37
N GLY A 276 26.49 15.45 4.74
CA GLY A 276 26.71 16.41 5.81
C GLY A 276 26.95 15.74 7.17
N THR A 277 26.04 14.82 7.56
CA THR A 277 26.16 14.12 8.85
C THR A 277 27.43 13.29 8.95
N SER A 278 27.81 12.55 7.89
CA SER A 278 29.02 11.74 7.91
C SER A 278 30.31 12.57 7.96
N THR A 279 30.31 13.75 7.31
CA THR A 279 31.42 14.69 7.38
C THR A 279 31.56 15.23 8.80
N ILE A 280 30.47 15.68 9.41
CA ILE A 280 30.50 16.19 10.79
C ILE A 280 30.86 15.07 11.78
N ALA A 281 30.37 13.84 11.58
CA ALA A 281 30.71 12.72 12.44
C ALA A 281 32.23 12.50 12.56
N LEU A 282 32.93 12.52 11.44
CA LEU A 282 34.40 12.33 11.41
C LEU A 282 35.19 13.54 11.87
N THR A 283 34.60 14.73 11.92
CA THR A 283 35.22 15.90 12.52
C THR A 283 35.01 15.94 14.02
N ALA A 284 33.92 15.39 14.52
CA ALA A 284 33.55 15.35 15.94
C ALA A 284 34.14 14.15 16.70
N LEU A 285 34.27 12.98 16.02
CA LEU A 285 34.66 11.71 16.62
C LEU A 285 35.70 10.97 15.78
N HIS A 286 36.60 10.30 16.47
CA HIS A 286 37.54 9.39 15.81
C HIS A 286 36.75 8.14 15.28
N PRO A 287 37.11 7.59 14.09
CA PRO A 287 36.44 6.39 13.57
C PRO A 287 36.37 5.22 14.55
N GLN A 288 37.39 5.06 15.38
CA GLN A 288 37.45 4.05 16.43
C GLN A 288 36.34 4.22 17.49
N GLU A 289 36.07 5.46 17.91
CA GLU A 289 35.00 5.76 18.89
C GLU A 289 33.61 5.47 18.30
N LEU A 290 33.42 5.86 17.02
CA LEU A 290 32.18 5.53 16.31
C LEU A 290 31.92 4.02 16.19
N THR A 291 33.00 3.21 16.09
CA THR A 291 32.85 1.76 15.91
C THR A 291 32.84 0.97 17.21
N THR A 292 33.22 1.58 18.34
CA THR A 292 33.25 0.91 19.67
C THR A 292 32.16 1.42 20.59
N ALA A 293 32.17 2.75 20.86
CA ALA A 293 31.27 3.36 21.83
C ALA A 293 29.88 3.70 21.24
N TYR A 294 29.84 4.05 19.96
CA TYR A 294 28.63 4.60 19.29
C TYR A 294 28.24 3.83 18.00
N LEU A 295 28.58 2.55 17.94
CA LEU A 295 28.25 1.70 16.77
C LEU A 295 26.74 1.66 16.48
N GLU A 296 25.94 1.56 17.53
CA GLU A 296 24.49 1.39 17.44
C GLU A 296 23.71 2.71 17.54
N ASP A 297 24.37 3.80 17.97
CA ASP A 297 23.79 5.14 18.16
C ASP A 297 24.72 6.26 17.67
N PRO A 298 25.24 6.21 16.42
CA PRO A 298 26.27 7.12 15.93
C PRO A 298 25.86 8.60 15.96
N ILE A 299 24.59 8.93 15.71
CA ILE A 299 24.10 10.32 15.75
C ILE A 299 24.05 10.85 17.19
N ALA A 300 23.73 9.98 18.16
CA ALA A 300 23.81 10.35 19.58
C ALA A 300 25.26 10.61 20.01
N GLY A 301 26.21 9.81 19.48
CA GLY A 301 27.65 10.03 19.66
C GLY A 301 28.11 11.38 19.16
N ILE A 302 27.69 11.79 17.97
CA ILE A 302 27.98 13.12 17.42
C ILE A 302 27.44 14.22 18.35
N ALA A 303 26.18 14.10 18.79
CA ALA A 303 25.54 15.07 19.68
C ALA A 303 26.26 15.17 21.05
N ALA A 304 26.69 14.02 21.59
CA ALA A 304 27.43 13.96 22.86
C ALA A 304 28.85 14.58 22.77
N SER A 305 29.46 14.58 21.58
CA SER A 305 30.79 15.11 21.33
C SER A 305 30.81 16.61 20.97
N MET A 306 29.60 17.22 20.86
CA MET A 306 29.52 18.67 20.58
C MET A 306 30.03 19.48 21.78
N PRO A 307 30.90 20.47 21.54
CA PRO A 307 31.51 21.26 22.61
C PRO A 307 30.51 22.18 23.35
N VAL A 308 29.38 22.50 22.70
CA VAL A 308 28.34 23.37 23.27
C VAL A 308 26.97 22.71 23.10
N GLY A 309 26.15 22.77 24.14
CA GLY A 309 24.75 22.29 24.10
C GLY A 309 24.57 20.78 24.19
N ARG A 310 25.64 19.99 24.41
CA ARG A 310 25.58 18.52 24.50
C ARG A 310 24.53 18.01 25.51
N GLU A 311 24.31 18.75 26.60
CA GLU A 311 23.37 18.41 27.66
C GLU A 311 21.90 18.38 27.16
N TYR A 312 21.59 19.22 26.17
CA TYR A 312 20.27 19.30 25.56
C TYR A 312 20.18 18.49 24.27
N LEU A 313 21.23 18.54 23.44
CA LEU A 313 21.29 17.84 22.15
C LEU A 313 21.28 16.31 22.31
N GLY A 314 21.97 15.77 23.31
CA GLY A 314 22.03 14.33 23.55
C GLY A 314 20.66 13.72 23.80
N PRO A 315 19.90 14.15 24.83
CA PRO A 315 18.55 13.66 25.09
C PRO A 315 17.58 13.94 23.92
N TRP A 316 17.68 15.11 23.27
CA TRP A 316 16.84 15.45 22.12
C TRP A 316 17.06 14.50 20.94
N VAL A 317 18.31 14.26 20.56
CA VAL A 317 18.68 13.34 19.48
C VAL A 317 18.31 11.91 19.83
N GLY A 318 18.48 11.52 21.09
CA GLY A 318 18.05 10.20 21.58
C GLY A 318 16.56 9.99 21.42
N PHE A 319 15.73 10.92 21.91
CA PHE A 319 14.27 10.84 21.78
C PHE A 319 13.82 10.87 20.32
N LEU A 320 14.39 11.78 19.51
CA LEU A 320 14.01 11.89 18.11
C LEU A 320 14.46 10.69 17.28
N GLY A 321 15.70 10.20 17.52
CA GLY A 321 16.23 8.99 16.89
C GLY A 321 15.34 7.77 17.19
N ALA A 322 14.99 7.58 18.46
CA ALA A 322 14.08 6.52 18.87
C ALA A 322 12.69 6.61 18.17
N THR A 323 12.15 7.82 18.07
CA THR A 323 10.85 8.06 17.43
C THR A 323 10.90 7.80 15.93
N ILE A 324 11.94 8.26 15.22
CA ILE A 324 12.09 8.03 13.78
C ILE A 324 12.29 6.55 13.47
N LEU A 325 13.09 5.86 14.27
CA LEU A 325 13.32 4.41 14.13
C LEU A 325 12.04 3.60 14.40
N PHE A 326 11.24 4.01 15.38
CA PHE A 326 9.91 3.42 15.59
C PHE A 326 8.99 3.59 14.37
N VAL A 327 9.00 4.78 13.75
CA VAL A 327 8.23 5.05 12.52
C VAL A 327 8.74 4.22 11.35
N ALA A 328 10.06 4.03 11.23
CA ALA A 328 10.65 3.19 10.19
C ALA A 328 10.25 1.71 10.34
N ALA A 329 10.29 1.16 11.56
CA ALA A 329 9.82 -0.19 11.82
C ALA A 329 8.33 -0.35 11.47
N ASN A 330 7.52 0.69 11.75
CA ASN A 330 6.12 0.74 11.35
C ASN A 330 5.95 0.76 9.82
N ALA A 331 6.74 1.57 9.10
CA ALA A 331 6.72 1.63 7.64
C ALA A 331 7.07 0.29 6.99
N GLY A 332 8.07 -0.42 7.53
CA GLY A 332 8.42 -1.77 7.12
C GLY A 332 7.26 -2.77 7.26
N LEU A 333 6.53 -2.74 8.39
CA LEU A 333 5.34 -3.59 8.60
C LEU A 333 4.23 -3.29 7.58
N ILE A 334 3.97 -2.00 7.32
CA ILE A 334 2.99 -1.56 6.33
C ILE A 334 3.42 -2.03 4.93
N GLY A 335 4.69 -1.81 4.55
CA GLY A 335 5.25 -2.20 3.25
C GLY A 335 5.15 -3.70 3.01
N ALA A 336 5.60 -4.52 3.95
CA ALA A 336 5.52 -5.98 3.89
C ALA A 336 4.08 -6.47 3.72
N SER A 337 3.14 -5.88 4.46
CA SER A 337 1.73 -6.27 4.40
C SER A 337 1.08 -5.93 3.05
N ARG A 338 1.41 -4.80 2.46
CA ARG A 338 0.92 -4.40 1.13
C ARG A 338 1.54 -5.20 0.01
N LEU A 339 2.84 -5.45 0.09
CA LEU A 339 3.55 -6.28 -0.89
C LEU A 339 2.98 -7.70 -0.92
N THR A 340 2.79 -8.35 0.24
CA THR A 340 2.20 -9.68 0.30
C THR A 340 0.75 -9.72 -0.17
N PHE A 341 -0.01 -8.68 0.11
CA PHE A 341 -1.36 -8.54 -0.41
C PHE A 341 -1.36 -8.49 -1.95
N ALA A 342 -0.51 -7.64 -2.55
CA ALA A 342 -0.35 -7.54 -4.00
C ALA A 342 0.16 -8.85 -4.63
N MET A 343 1.16 -9.50 -4.02
CA MET A 343 1.67 -10.80 -4.48
C MET A 343 0.60 -11.89 -4.42
N SER A 344 -0.23 -11.89 -3.37
CA SER A 344 -1.35 -12.84 -3.22
C SER A 344 -2.48 -12.57 -4.21
N GLU A 345 -2.71 -11.32 -4.60
CA GLU A 345 -3.65 -10.95 -5.66
C GLU A 345 -3.28 -11.63 -6.97
N HIS A 346 -2.00 -11.66 -7.31
CA HIS A 346 -1.46 -12.27 -8.52
C HIS A 346 -1.15 -13.78 -8.40
N PHE A 347 -1.63 -14.44 -7.34
CA PHE A 347 -1.38 -15.87 -7.11
C PHE A 347 0.11 -16.25 -7.04
N THR A 348 0.98 -15.31 -6.73
CA THR A 348 2.39 -15.59 -6.44
C THR A 348 2.61 -15.99 -4.99
N LEU A 349 1.72 -15.58 -4.08
CA LEU A 349 1.61 -16.05 -2.69
C LEU A 349 0.24 -16.67 -2.40
N PRO A 350 0.12 -17.51 -1.36
CA PRO A 350 -1.16 -18.10 -0.95
C PRO A 350 -2.23 -17.04 -0.65
N ARG A 351 -3.48 -17.34 -1.03
CA ARG A 351 -4.64 -16.47 -0.80
C ARG A 351 -4.88 -16.15 0.68
N LEU A 352 -4.20 -16.82 1.60
CA LEU A 352 -4.21 -16.52 3.03
C LEU A 352 -3.79 -15.06 3.29
N PHE A 353 -2.78 -14.57 2.58
CA PHE A 353 -2.27 -13.19 2.68
C PHE A 353 -3.20 -12.12 2.11
N TYR A 354 -4.21 -12.55 1.34
CA TYR A 354 -5.27 -11.66 0.81
C TYR A 354 -6.41 -11.44 1.82
N ARG A 355 -6.41 -12.16 2.96
CA ARG A 355 -7.47 -12.05 3.97
C ARG A 355 -7.31 -10.78 4.79
N LEU A 356 -8.40 -10.01 4.87
CA LEU A 356 -8.48 -8.81 5.70
C LEU A 356 -9.20 -9.12 7.02
N HIS A 357 -8.81 -8.41 8.08
CA HIS A 357 -9.48 -8.51 9.38
C HIS A 357 -10.96 -8.11 9.25
N PRO A 358 -11.92 -8.86 9.82
CA PRO A 358 -13.35 -8.60 9.62
C PRO A 358 -13.79 -7.19 10.01
N LYS A 359 -13.29 -6.69 11.17
CA LYS A 359 -13.63 -5.38 11.72
C LYS A 359 -12.75 -4.26 11.15
N PHE A 360 -11.42 -4.45 11.16
CA PHE A 360 -10.46 -3.37 10.87
C PHE A 360 -10.04 -3.29 9.40
N LYS A 361 -10.37 -4.31 8.58
CA LYS A 361 -10.04 -4.39 7.15
C LYS A 361 -8.54 -4.29 6.84
N THR A 362 -7.69 -4.70 7.79
CA THR A 362 -6.22 -4.76 7.67
C THR A 362 -5.75 -6.18 7.34
N PRO A 363 -4.61 -6.38 6.64
CA PRO A 363 -4.05 -7.69 6.31
C PRO A 363 -3.32 -8.30 7.51
N TYR A 364 -4.07 -8.63 8.57
CA TYR A 364 -3.55 -9.02 9.89
C TYR A 364 -2.64 -10.24 9.88
N ILE A 365 -2.85 -11.19 8.97
CA ILE A 365 -2.04 -12.41 8.88
C ILE A 365 -0.61 -12.06 8.47
N SER A 366 -0.45 -11.20 7.46
CA SER A 366 0.86 -10.68 7.05
C SER A 366 1.56 -9.97 8.20
N LEU A 367 0.84 -9.09 8.89
CA LEU A 367 1.38 -8.34 10.04
C LEU A 367 1.91 -9.27 11.13
N ILE A 368 1.16 -10.30 11.52
CA ILE A 368 1.59 -11.29 12.54
C ILE A 368 2.85 -12.02 12.05
N ILE A 369 2.84 -12.56 10.83
CA ILE A 369 3.95 -13.36 10.31
C ILE A 369 5.24 -12.52 10.25
N PHE A 370 5.18 -11.30 9.73
CA PHE A 370 6.38 -10.47 9.60
C PHE A 370 6.88 -9.92 10.93
N THR A 371 6.00 -9.65 11.88
CA THR A 371 6.40 -9.30 13.25
C THR A 371 7.12 -10.47 13.93
N VAL A 372 6.61 -11.69 13.79
CA VAL A 372 7.25 -12.89 14.36
C VAL A 372 8.59 -13.16 13.70
N LEU A 373 8.69 -13.05 12.36
CA LEU A 373 9.95 -13.22 11.64
C LEU A 373 10.98 -12.17 12.05
N ALA A 374 10.59 -10.91 12.19
CA ALA A 374 11.48 -9.84 12.66
C ALA A 374 11.96 -10.12 14.10
N GLY A 375 11.06 -10.55 15.00
CA GLY A 375 11.41 -10.97 16.36
C GLY A 375 12.39 -12.14 16.37
N PHE A 376 12.21 -13.12 15.48
CA PHE A 376 13.14 -14.24 15.34
C PHE A 376 14.54 -13.80 14.88
N ILE A 377 14.61 -12.88 13.89
CA ILE A 377 15.90 -12.31 13.44
C ILE A 377 16.63 -11.62 14.60
N ILE A 378 15.93 -10.84 15.42
CA ILE A 378 16.52 -10.14 16.57
C ILE A 378 17.07 -11.13 17.59
N LEU A 379 16.30 -12.16 17.93
CA LEU A 379 16.72 -13.19 18.87
C LEU A 379 17.91 -14.01 18.37
N TRP A 380 17.98 -14.25 17.07
CA TRP A 380 19.03 -15.07 16.47
C TRP A 380 20.30 -14.26 16.16
N ALA A 381 20.16 -13.07 15.58
CA ALA A 381 21.30 -12.29 15.10
C ALA A 381 22.11 -11.67 16.25
N GLY A 382 21.46 -11.25 17.33
CA GLY A 382 22.07 -10.69 18.53
C GLY A 382 22.94 -9.43 18.33
N SER A 383 23.14 -8.99 17.08
CA SER A 383 23.96 -7.83 16.73
C SER A 383 23.49 -7.11 15.48
N LEU A 384 23.70 -5.79 15.48
CA LEU A 384 23.34 -4.90 14.37
C LEU A 384 24.04 -5.27 13.05
N THR A 385 25.30 -5.72 13.12
CA THR A 385 26.10 -6.03 11.92
C THR A 385 25.56 -7.25 11.16
N HIS A 386 25.17 -8.32 11.87
CA HIS A 386 24.59 -9.50 11.22
C HIS A 386 23.23 -9.18 10.56
N ILE A 387 22.43 -8.33 11.21
CA ILE A 387 21.16 -7.87 10.65
C ILE A 387 21.41 -7.05 9.36
N ALA A 388 22.40 -6.13 9.38
CA ALA A 388 22.74 -5.31 8.23
C ALA A 388 23.28 -6.11 7.02
N ASP A 389 24.03 -7.20 7.26
CA ASP A 389 24.51 -8.08 6.19
C ASP A 389 23.35 -8.76 5.45
N LEU A 390 22.32 -9.17 6.18
CA LEU A 390 21.11 -9.79 5.61
C LEU A 390 20.26 -8.77 4.85
N TYR A 391 20.24 -7.52 5.31
CA TYR A 391 19.53 -6.40 4.70
C TYR A 391 19.96 -6.18 3.26
N ASN A 392 21.28 -6.05 3.04
CA ASN A 392 21.84 -5.85 1.70
C ASN A 392 21.52 -7.00 0.74
N PHE A 393 21.44 -8.25 1.21
CA PHE A 393 21.15 -9.37 0.33
C PHE A 393 19.76 -9.23 -0.34
N GLY A 394 18.73 -8.93 0.44
CA GLY A 394 17.35 -8.78 -0.07
C GLY A 394 17.18 -7.54 -0.95
N ALA A 395 17.57 -6.38 -0.42
CA ALA A 395 17.40 -5.11 -1.10
C ALA A 395 18.14 -5.01 -2.43
N MET A 396 19.43 -5.39 -2.47
CA MET A 396 20.23 -5.29 -3.69
C MET A 396 19.72 -6.20 -4.80
N LEU A 397 19.25 -7.40 -4.47
CA LEU A 397 18.63 -8.30 -5.46
C LEU A 397 17.33 -7.68 -6.02
N SER A 398 16.49 -7.11 -5.15
CA SER A 398 15.25 -6.44 -5.56
C SER A 398 15.52 -5.23 -6.46
N PHE A 399 16.50 -4.39 -6.11
CA PHE A 399 16.89 -3.22 -6.89
C PHE A 399 17.51 -3.61 -8.24
N ALA A 400 18.37 -4.63 -8.27
CA ALA A 400 18.93 -5.16 -9.52
C ALA A 400 17.81 -5.64 -10.47
N LEU A 401 16.80 -6.35 -9.93
CA LEU A 401 15.65 -6.79 -10.73
C LEU A 401 14.78 -5.61 -11.19
N ALA A 402 14.66 -4.53 -10.43
CA ALA A 402 13.98 -3.32 -10.87
C ALA A 402 14.72 -2.65 -12.04
N HIS A 403 16.05 -2.48 -11.95
CA HIS A 403 16.86 -1.96 -13.06
C HIS A 403 16.77 -2.85 -14.30
N LEU A 404 16.87 -4.17 -14.13
CA LEU A 404 16.73 -5.14 -15.20
C LEU A 404 15.34 -5.07 -15.85
N SER A 405 14.30 -4.84 -15.03
CA SER A 405 12.93 -4.66 -15.51
C SER A 405 12.77 -3.42 -16.37
N LEU A 406 13.38 -2.29 -15.97
CA LEU A 406 13.37 -1.08 -16.79
C LEU A 406 14.05 -1.30 -18.14
N LEU A 407 15.24 -1.89 -18.14
CA LEU A 407 15.96 -2.21 -19.38
C LEU A 407 15.15 -3.16 -20.27
N GLY A 408 14.57 -4.20 -19.66
CA GLY A 408 13.71 -5.15 -20.37
C GLY A 408 12.46 -4.51 -20.99
N LEU A 409 11.78 -3.61 -20.25
CA LEU A 409 10.59 -2.89 -20.75
C LEU A 409 10.95 -1.86 -21.83
N ARG A 410 12.13 -1.25 -21.79
CA ARG A 410 12.59 -0.34 -22.84
C ARG A 410 12.85 -1.08 -24.16
N ILE A 411 13.25 -2.35 -24.10
CA ILE A 411 13.48 -3.20 -25.27
C ILE A 411 12.16 -3.82 -25.79
N ARG A 412 11.37 -4.41 -24.89
CA ARG A 412 10.19 -5.20 -25.27
C ARG A 412 8.93 -4.38 -25.52
N GLN A 413 8.81 -3.23 -24.82
CA GLN A 413 7.64 -2.35 -24.91
C GLN A 413 8.08 -0.89 -25.11
N PRO A 414 8.70 -0.54 -26.25
CA PRO A 414 9.17 0.82 -26.51
C PRO A 414 8.02 1.84 -26.51
N GLU A 415 6.82 1.43 -26.95
CA GLU A 415 5.61 2.26 -27.03
C GLU A 415 4.89 2.48 -25.68
N LEU A 416 5.36 1.85 -24.60
CA LEU A 416 4.77 2.04 -23.27
C LEU A 416 4.83 3.53 -22.90
N LYS A 417 3.69 4.12 -22.55
CA LYS A 417 3.63 5.51 -22.07
C LYS A 417 4.40 5.65 -20.76
N ARG A 418 5.40 6.55 -20.77
CA ARG A 418 6.25 6.87 -19.62
C ARG A 418 6.10 8.35 -19.30
N PRO A 419 5.20 8.71 -18.36
CA PRO A 419 4.98 10.13 -17.99
C PRO A 419 6.26 10.81 -17.49
N PHE A 420 7.07 10.07 -16.73
CA PHE A 420 8.45 10.43 -16.40
C PHE A 420 9.39 9.49 -17.16
N LYS A 421 10.19 10.04 -18.04
CA LYS A 421 11.20 9.31 -18.83
C LYS A 421 12.57 9.79 -18.44
N ILE A 422 13.44 8.86 -18.02
CA ILE A 422 14.83 9.17 -17.68
C ILE A 422 15.55 9.69 -18.94
N GLY A 423 16.30 10.80 -18.78
CA GLY A 423 17.23 11.29 -19.76
C GLY A 423 18.50 10.43 -19.85
N TRP A 424 19.55 10.91 -20.49
CA TRP A 424 20.87 10.26 -20.62
C TRP A 424 20.75 8.80 -21.12
N ASN A 425 20.12 8.65 -22.28
CA ASN A 425 19.93 7.36 -22.93
C ASN A 425 21.06 7.04 -23.90
N ILE A 426 21.54 5.80 -23.85
CA ILE A 426 22.46 5.23 -24.86
C ILE A 426 21.62 4.47 -25.88
N ARG A 427 21.88 4.69 -27.15
CA ARG A 427 21.24 3.94 -28.24
C ARG A 427 22.05 2.72 -28.58
N ILE A 428 21.50 1.53 -28.27
CA ILE A 428 22.09 0.23 -28.59
C ILE A 428 21.11 -0.53 -29.49
N ARG A 429 21.51 -0.87 -30.68
CA ARG A 429 20.68 -1.60 -31.68
C ARG A 429 19.30 -0.98 -31.91
N GLY A 430 19.20 0.38 -31.88
CA GLY A 430 17.94 1.10 -32.07
C GLY A 430 17.11 1.30 -30.80
N TYR A 431 17.45 0.69 -29.68
CA TYR A 431 16.76 0.87 -28.39
C TYR A 431 17.42 1.97 -27.55
N GLU A 432 16.59 2.81 -26.90
CA GLU A 432 17.06 3.85 -25.98
C GLU A 432 17.13 3.27 -24.56
N LEU A 433 18.32 2.96 -24.09
CA LEU A 433 18.58 2.41 -22.75
C LEU A 433 19.10 3.51 -21.82
N PRO A 434 18.49 3.74 -20.63
CA PRO A 434 18.96 4.74 -19.69
C PRO A 434 20.30 4.33 -19.07
N LEU A 435 21.31 5.20 -19.18
CA LEU A 435 22.64 4.98 -18.61
C LEU A 435 22.57 4.79 -17.08
N SER A 436 21.70 5.55 -16.40
CA SER A 436 21.47 5.40 -14.96
C SER A 436 20.98 4.00 -14.58
N ALA A 437 20.10 3.38 -15.38
CA ALA A 437 19.65 2.02 -15.09
C ALA A 437 20.77 0.98 -15.26
N ILE A 438 21.70 1.21 -16.21
CA ILE A 438 22.87 0.34 -16.41
C ILE A 438 23.83 0.49 -15.22
N ILE A 439 24.15 1.72 -14.82
CA ILE A 439 25.01 2.02 -13.66
C ILE A 439 24.38 1.46 -12.38
N GLY A 440 23.06 1.67 -12.18
CA GLY A 440 22.33 1.16 -11.04
C GLY A 440 22.34 -0.38 -10.98
N LEU A 441 22.14 -1.05 -12.13
CA LEU A 441 22.22 -2.51 -12.22
C LEU A 441 23.61 -3.03 -11.86
N LEU A 442 24.66 -2.42 -12.42
CA LEU A 442 26.03 -2.83 -12.15
C LEU A 442 26.42 -2.57 -10.69
N GLY A 443 26.03 -1.41 -10.12
CA GLY A 443 26.29 -1.05 -8.73
C GLY A 443 25.57 -1.98 -7.76
N THR A 444 24.28 -2.20 -7.93
CA THR A 444 23.50 -3.11 -7.07
C THR A 444 23.94 -4.56 -7.20
N ALA A 445 24.28 -5.01 -8.41
CA ALA A 445 24.82 -6.36 -8.63
C ALA A 445 26.23 -6.52 -8.00
N ALA A 446 27.09 -5.50 -8.10
CA ALA A 446 28.42 -5.53 -7.48
C ALA A 446 28.33 -5.64 -5.95
N VAL A 447 27.46 -4.84 -5.31
CA VAL A 447 27.23 -4.92 -3.86
C VAL A 447 26.61 -6.27 -3.48
N TRP A 448 25.68 -6.80 -4.26
CA TRP A 448 25.09 -8.11 -4.01
C TRP A 448 26.12 -9.24 -4.11
N ILE A 449 27.02 -9.18 -5.10
CA ILE A 449 28.14 -10.11 -5.25
C ILE A 449 29.12 -9.97 -4.07
N ASP A 450 29.43 -8.76 -3.63
CA ASP A 450 30.27 -8.55 -2.43
C ASP A 450 29.66 -9.23 -1.20
N VAL A 451 28.37 -9.09 -0.97
CA VAL A 451 27.65 -9.77 0.13
C VAL A 451 27.79 -11.29 0.01
N ILE A 452 27.65 -11.85 -1.18
CA ILE A 452 27.81 -13.30 -1.40
C ILE A 452 29.24 -13.76 -1.11
N LEU A 453 30.25 -12.99 -1.52
CA LEU A 453 31.65 -13.39 -1.41
C LEU A 453 32.21 -13.16 0.01
N THR A 454 31.83 -12.06 0.66
CA THR A 454 32.49 -11.56 1.88
C THR A 454 31.68 -11.74 3.16
N LYS A 455 30.34 -11.98 3.05
CA LYS A 455 29.39 -12.01 4.17
C LYS A 455 28.75 -13.38 4.33
N PRO A 456 29.36 -14.33 5.10
CA PRO A 456 28.83 -15.70 5.21
C PRO A 456 27.39 -15.75 5.70
N THR A 457 27.05 -14.95 6.71
CA THR A 457 25.70 -14.87 7.29
C THR A 457 24.66 -14.44 6.25
N GLY A 458 24.91 -13.32 5.56
CA GLY A 458 24.02 -12.82 4.50
C GLY A 458 23.85 -13.82 3.36
N ARG A 459 24.95 -14.50 2.97
CA ARG A 459 24.94 -15.53 1.92
C ARG A 459 24.09 -16.73 2.29
N PHE A 460 24.36 -17.39 3.41
CA PHE A 460 23.67 -18.63 3.79
C PHE A 460 22.20 -18.40 4.07
N LEU A 461 21.87 -17.37 4.83
CA LEU A 461 20.47 -17.06 5.13
C LEU A 461 19.73 -16.49 3.92
N GLY A 462 20.39 -15.65 3.12
CA GLY A 462 19.79 -15.09 1.91
C GLY A 462 19.44 -16.16 0.88
N PHE A 463 20.35 -17.09 0.57
CA PHE A 463 20.05 -18.21 -0.33
C PHE A 463 19.08 -19.21 0.29
N GLY A 464 19.16 -19.46 1.61
CA GLY A 464 18.18 -20.25 2.34
C GLY A 464 16.77 -19.66 2.21
N TRP A 465 16.63 -18.35 2.39
CA TRP A 465 15.38 -17.62 2.20
C TRP A 465 14.85 -17.74 0.77
N LEU A 466 15.70 -17.49 -0.25
CA LEU A 466 15.32 -17.63 -1.66
C LEU A 466 14.92 -19.07 -2.00
N GLY A 467 15.70 -20.06 -1.56
CA GLY A 467 15.41 -21.47 -1.81
C GLY A 467 14.08 -21.90 -1.19
N LEU A 468 13.83 -21.51 0.08
CA LEU A 468 12.56 -21.76 0.76
C LEU A 468 11.39 -21.10 0.01
N GLY A 469 11.56 -19.83 -0.40
CA GLY A 469 10.53 -19.10 -1.13
C GLY A 469 10.21 -19.73 -2.47
N ILE A 470 11.22 -20.05 -3.27
CA ILE A 470 11.04 -20.69 -4.59
C ILE A 470 10.37 -22.07 -4.43
N ALA A 471 10.79 -22.87 -3.45
CA ALA A 471 10.17 -24.16 -3.18
C ALA A 471 8.69 -24.00 -2.79
N ALA A 472 8.38 -23.07 -1.89
CA ALA A 472 7.00 -22.75 -1.48
C ALA A 472 6.16 -22.24 -2.66
N TYR A 473 6.72 -21.35 -3.50
CA TYR A 473 6.08 -20.83 -4.69
C TYR A 473 5.74 -21.95 -5.68
N LEU A 474 6.70 -22.82 -6.02
CA LEU A 474 6.51 -23.92 -6.97
C LEU A 474 5.48 -24.92 -6.42
N TRP A 475 5.54 -25.25 -5.14
CA TRP A 475 4.55 -26.10 -4.48
C TRP A 475 3.15 -25.48 -4.55
N TYR A 476 3.00 -24.20 -4.23
CA TYR A 476 1.73 -23.48 -4.28
C TYR A 476 1.17 -23.44 -5.70
N ARG A 477 1.98 -23.08 -6.70
CA ARG A 477 1.56 -23.04 -8.12
C ARG A 477 1.12 -24.42 -8.63
N ARG A 478 1.85 -25.49 -8.28
CA ARG A 478 1.46 -26.85 -8.61
C ARG A 478 0.12 -27.23 -7.97
N ARG A 479 -0.07 -26.92 -6.70
CA ARG A 479 -1.34 -27.20 -5.98
C ARG A 479 -2.53 -26.47 -6.60
N GLN A 480 -2.34 -25.24 -7.09
CA GLN A 480 -3.35 -24.44 -7.77
C GLN A 480 -3.50 -24.78 -9.26
N LYS A 481 -2.74 -25.72 -9.77
CA LYS A 481 -2.67 -26.06 -11.21
C LYS A 481 -2.39 -24.83 -12.08
N LEU A 482 -1.51 -23.95 -11.61
CA LEU A 482 -1.06 -22.74 -12.31
C LEU A 482 0.30 -22.99 -12.94
N PRO A 483 0.62 -22.36 -14.09
CA PRO A 483 1.94 -22.46 -14.70
C PRO A 483 3.00 -21.85 -13.76
N ALA A 484 4.19 -22.46 -13.71
CA ALA A 484 5.26 -21.99 -12.82
C ALA A 484 5.87 -20.66 -13.27
N VAL A 485 5.93 -20.40 -14.57
CA VAL A 485 6.64 -19.26 -15.15
C VAL A 485 5.67 -18.27 -15.79
N ALA A 486 4.63 -18.75 -16.51
CA ALA A 486 3.71 -17.89 -17.25
C ALA A 486 2.87 -16.98 -16.33
N ARG A 487 2.51 -15.81 -16.84
CA ARG A 487 1.65 -14.85 -16.13
C ARG A 487 0.23 -15.41 -15.96
N VAL A 488 -0.35 -15.14 -14.80
CA VAL A 488 -1.77 -15.35 -14.58
C VAL A 488 -2.51 -14.05 -14.86
N GLU A 489 -3.35 -14.04 -15.89
CA GLU A 489 -4.23 -12.91 -16.20
C GLU A 489 -5.42 -12.93 -15.26
N ILE A 490 -5.63 -11.84 -14.55
CA ILE A 490 -6.78 -11.66 -13.65
C ILE A 490 -7.86 -10.91 -14.41
N GLU A 491 -8.92 -11.60 -14.75
CA GLU A 491 -10.11 -10.96 -15.29
C GLU A 491 -10.97 -10.47 -14.12
N ARG A 492 -10.94 -9.15 -13.87
CA ARG A 492 -11.78 -8.53 -12.85
C ARG A 492 -13.22 -8.45 -13.37
N LEU A 493 -14.09 -9.21 -12.75
CA LEU A 493 -15.52 -9.06 -12.99
C LEU A 493 -15.93 -7.73 -12.36
N ASN A 494 -16.17 -6.73 -13.21
CA ASN A 494 -16.86 -5.52 -12.79
C ASN A 494 -18.26 -5.90 -12.32
N VAL A 495 -18.47 -5.96 -11.02
CA VAL A 495 -19.82 -5.85 -10.49
C VAL A 495 -20.22 -4.40 -10.73
N PRO A 496 -21.21 -4.12 -11.58
CA PRO A 496 -21.69 -2.74 -11.72
C PRO A 496 -21.96 -2.23 -10.31
N GLY A 497 -21.34 -1.11 -9.96
CA GLY A 497 -21.60 -0.47 -8.68
C GLY A 497 -23.11 -0.31 -8.55
N TYR A 498 -23.64 -0.54 -7.34
CA TYR A 498 -25.05 -0.26 -7.06
C TYR A 498 -25.35 1.14 -7.57
N GLN A 499 -26.01 1.24 -8.71
CA GLN A 499 -26.61 2.47 -9.17
C GLN A 499 -27.91 2.57 -8.39
N GLU A 500 -27.96 3.52 -7.51
CA GLU A 500 -29.19 3.91 -6.84
C GLU A 500 -30.22 4.18 -7.94
N VAL A 501 -31.20 3.31 -8.02
CA VAL A 501 -32.24 3.46 -9.02
C VAL A 501 -33.16 4.57 -8.52
N PRO A 502 -33.23 5.69 -9.20
CA PRO A 502 -34.12 6.78 -8.76
C PRO A 502 -35.57 6.28 -8.83
N ILE A 503 -36.24 6.23 -7.69
CA ILE A 503 -37.67 5.98 -7.57
C ILE A 503 -38.30 7.32 -7.21
N LYS A 504 -39.04 7.90 -8.17
CA LYS A 504 -39.70 9.21 -8.00
C LYS A 504 -41.20 9.09 -7.77
N LYS A 505 -41.83 8.05 -8.34
CA LYS A 505 -43.28 7.83 -8.23
C LYS A 505 -43.60 6.35 -7.96
N ILE A 506 -44.33 6.12 -6.88
CA ILE A 506 -44.73 4.79 -6.43
C ILE A 506 -46.25 4.68 -6.48
N LEU A 507 -46.79 3.63 -7.15
CA LEU A 507 -48.20 3.31 -7.13
C LEU A 507 -48.44 2.10 -6.23
N VAL A 508 -49.45 2.20 -5.34
CA VAL A 508 -49.91 1.10 -4.49
C VAL A 508 -51.38 0.84 -4.74
N PRO A 509 -51.73 -0.16 -5.56
CA PRO A 509 -53.11 -0.61 -5.69
C PRO A 509 -53.57 -1.24 -4.37
N THR A 510 -54.70 -0.77 -3.82
CA THR A 510 -55.23 -1.22 -2.53
C THR A 510 -56.33 -2.24 -2.69
N VAL A 511 -56.24 -3.35 -1.94
CA VAL A 511 -57.28 -4.39 -1.82
C VAL A 511 -57.47 -4.70 -0.33
N SER A 512 -58.63 -5.07 0.09
CA SER A 512 -59.25 -4.90 1.43
C SER A 512 -58.53 -5.33 2.71
N THR A 513 -57.47 -6.14 2.75
CA THR A 513 -56.92 -6.57 4.08
C THR A 513 -55.40 -6.78 4.15
N LEU A 514 -54.68 -6.85 3.06
CA LEU A 514 -53.21 -7.04 3.03
C LEU A 514 -52.43 -5.76 2.78
N THR A 515 -53.12 -4.66 2.69
CA THR A 515 -52.63 -3.37 2.24
C THR A 515 -51.70 -2.69 3.25
N ASN A 516 -51.87 -2.97 4.54
CA ASN A 516 -51.15 -2.23 5.59
C ASN A 516 -49.64 -2.46 5.55
N GLU A 517 -49.15 -3.69 5.43
CA GLU A 517 -47.72 -3.97 5.37
C GLU A 517 -47.08 -3.43 4.08
N ALA A 518 -47.76 -3.64 2.94
CA ALA A 518 -47.31 -3.11 1.66
C ALA A 518 -47.29 -1.56 1.66
N MET A 519 -48.30 -0.95 2.30
CA MET A 519 -48.40 0.51 2.41
C MET A 519 -47.37 1.10 3.35
N GLN A 520 -47.09 0.47 4.50
CA GLN A 520 -46.02 0.88 5.41
C GLN A 520 -44.66 0.79 4.70
N PHE A 521 -44.43 -0.27 3.95
CA PHE A 521 -43.21 -0.42 3.19
C PHE A 521 -43.09 0.63 2.08
N ALA A 522 -44.17 0.88 1.34
CA ALA A 522 -44.23 1.89 0.31
C ALA A 522 -43.98 3.31 0.88
N ALA A 523 -44.58 3.63 2.02
CA ALA A 523 -44.36 4.91 2.69
C ALA A 523 -42.92 5.08 3.16
N LYS A 524 -42.34 4.04 3.77
CA LYS A 524 -40.91 4.07 4.15
C LYS A 524 -40.00 4.26 2.95
N LEU A 525 -40.24 3.52 1.87
CA LEU A 525 -39.44 3.65 0.64
C LEU A 525 -39.59 5.02 0.00
N ALA A 526 -40.80 5.56 -0.02
CA ALA A 526 -41.07 6.91 -0.53
C ALA A 526 -40.33 7.99 0.31
N LYS A 527 -40.28 7.84 1.64
CA LYS A 527 -39.50 8.71 2.52
C LYS A 527 -38.01 8.66 2.22
N ASP A 528 -37.45 7.44 2.10
CA ASP A 528 -36.01 7.21 1.88
C ASP A 528 -35.54 7.76 0.50
N HIS A 529 -36.40 7.72 -0.52
CA HIS A 529 -36.11 8.19 -1.89
C HIS A 529 -36.67 9.58 -2.23
N GLY A 530 -37.47 10.19 -1.35
CA GLY A 530 -38.17 11.44 -1.63
C GLY A 530 -39.20 11.29 -2.77
N ALA A 531 -39.86 10.12 -2.86
CA ALA A 531 -40.77 9.76 -3.93
C ALA A 531 -42.22 10.18 -3.62
N GLU A 532 -42.98 10.50 -4.68
CA GLU A 532 -44.42 10.69 -4.63
C GLU A 532 -45.12 9.33 -4.49
N LEU A 533 -46.08 9.23 -3.55
CA LEU A 533 -46.83 8.02 -3.27
C LEU A 533 -48.28 8.19 -3.70
N THR A 534 -48.78 7.23 -4.46
CA THR A 534 -50.19 7.20 -4.89
C THR A 534 -50.85 5.87 -4.47
N ALA A 535 -51.95 5.91 -3.76
CA ALA A 535 -52.77 4.76 -3.51
C ALA A 535 -53.98 4.78 -4.45
N LEU A 536 -54.20 3.67 -5.15
CA LEU A 536 -55.31 3.49 -6.09
C LEU A 536 -56.24 2.40 -5.61
N HIS A 537 -57.55 2.68 -5.54
CA HIS A 537 -58.56 1.63 -5.37
C HIS A 537 -59.39 1.49 -6.65
N VAL A 538 -59.48 0.28 -7.21
CA VAL A 538 -60.26 0.00 -8.42
C VAL A 538 -61.53 -0.75 -8.05
N ILE A 539 -62.66 -0.16 -8.35
CA ILE A 539 -63.98 -0.79 -8.19
C ILE A 539 -64.35 -1.48 -9.49
N GLU A 540 -64.37 -2.81 -9.48
CA GLU A 540 -64.77 -3.57 -10.66
C GLU A 540 -66.31 -3.56 -10.83
N ILE A 541 -66.75 -3.13 -12.01
CA ILE A 541 -68.16 -3.06 -12.41
C ILE A 541 -68.50 -4.28 -13.28
N PRO A 542 -69.52 -5.08 -12.96
CA PRO A 542 -69.94 -6.19 -13.79
C PRO A 542 -70.29 -5.79 -15.22
N PRO A 543 -70.01 -6.62 -16.25
CA PRO A 543 -70.32 -6.30 -17.65
C PRO A 543 -71.79 -5.98 -17.93
N SER A 544 -72.72 -6.46 -17.09
CA SER A 544 -74.17 -6.27 -17.19
C SER A 544 -74.63 -4.89 -16.81
N LEU A 545 -73.81 -4.02 -16.23
CA LEU A 545 -74.14 -2.69 -15.75
C LEU A 545 -73.36 -1.60 -16.45
N PRO A 546 -73.87 -0.36 -16.60
CA PRO A 546 -73.10 0.77 -17.07
C PRO A 546 -71.86 1.03 -16.21
N LEU A 547 -70.80 1.60 -16.82
CA LEU A 547 -69.53 1.83 -16.11
C LEU A 547 -69.64 2.90 -15.02
N ASP A 548 -70.56 3.85 -15.19
CA ASP A 548 -70.89 4.95 -14.31
C ASP A 548 -71.94 4.60 -13.22
N THR A 549 -72.25 3.29 -13.06
CA THR A 549 -73.15 2.82 -12.05
C THR A 549 -72.66 3.17 -10.66
N PHE A 550 -73.48 3.90 -9.87
CA PHE A 550 -73.11 4.33 -8.53
C PHE A 550 -73.36 3.21 -7.50
N PHE A 551 -72.32 2.80 -6.81
CA PHE A 551 -72.37 1.81 -5.72
C PHE A 551 -71.93 2.43 -4.41
N PRO A 552 -72.84 3.01 -3.59
CA PRO A 552 -72.50 3.73 -2.36
C PRO A 552 -71.73 2.88 -1.35
N GLU A 553 -72.09 1.60 -1.22
CA GLU A 553 -71.40 0.68 -0.30
C GLU A 553 -69.95 0.37 -0.73
N LYS A 554 -69.70 0.18 -2.01
CA LYS A 554 -68.38 -0.09 -2.52
C LYS A 554 -67.50 1.17 -2.48
N LEU A 555 -68.10 2.34 -2.71
CA LEU A 555 -67.38 3.62 -2.63
C LEU A 555 -67.03 3.90 -1.19
N ALA A 556 -67.93 3.73 -0.24
CA ALA A 556 -67.64 3.91 1.19
C ALA A 556 -66.55 2.95 1.70
N ALA A 557 -66.52 1.72 1.19
CA ALA A 557 -65.47 0.75 1.50
C ALA A 557 -64.12 1.15 0.87
N ALA A 558 -64.10 1.70 -0.33
CA ALA A 558 -62.90 2.21 -1.00
C ALA A 558 -62.34 3.43 -0.24
N ASP A 559 -63.18 4.37 0.15
CA ASP A 559 -62.81 5.55 0.92
C ASP A 559 -62.22 5.17 2.29
N ALA A 560 -62.78 4.22 3.01
CA ALA A 560 -62.25 3.73 4.27
C ALA A 560 -60.84 3.13 4.13
N VAL A 561 -60.60 2.36 3.06
CA VAL A 561 -59.28 1.77 2.77
C VAL A 561 -58.25 2.85 2.41
N LEU A 562 -58.65 3.86 1.63
CA LEU A 562 -57.79 4.95 1.26
C LEU A 562 -57.48 5.90 2.42
N GLU A 563 -58.46 6.16 3.31
CA GLU A 563 -58.23 6.92 4.57
C GLU A 563 -57.20 6.19 5.46
N GLN A 564 -57.29 4.88 5.58
CA GLN A 564 -56.33 4.07 6.30
C GLN A 564 -54.91 4.16 5.66
N ALA A 565 -54.83 4.08 4.34
CA ALA A 565 -53.59 4.27 3.62
C ALA A 565 -53.00 5.66 3.82
N GLN A 566 -53.84 6.72 3.83
CA GLN A 566 -53.44 8.07 4.13
C GLN A 566 -52.94 8.23 5.57
N ALA A 567 -53.60 7.59 6.53
CA ALA A 567 -53.14 7.61 7.93
C ALA A 567 -51.72 7.02 8.06
N ILE A 568 -51.45 5.88 7.40
CA ILE A 568 -50.12 5.29 7.36
C ILE A 568 -49.10 6.25 6.71
N ALA A 569 -49.43 6.85 5.56
CA ALA A 569 -48.53 7.77 4.88
C ALA A 569 -48.20 8.99 5.74
N ARG A 570 -49.15 9.54 6.49
CA ARG A 570 -48.96 10.65 7.45
C ARG A 570 -48.03 10.26 8.59
N GLU A 571 -48.11 9.02 9.10
CA GLU A 571 -47.22 8.53 10.16
C GLU A 571 -45.75 8.55 9.72
N TYR A 572 -45.50 8.30 8.43
CA TYR A 572 -44.18 8.37 7.82
C TYR A 572 -43.81 9.75 7.27
N GLU A 573 -44.70 10.76 7.40
CA GLU A 573 -44.51 12.14 6.90
C GLU A 573 -44.35 12.20 5.37
N VAL A 574 -45.03 11.31 4.62
CA VAL A 574 -44.95 11.23 3.16
C VAL A 574 -46.26 11.79 2.55
N PRO A 575 -46.17 12.74 1.59
CA PRO A 575 -47.35 13.20 0.86
C PRO A 575 -47.88 12.07 -0.03
N MET A 576 -49.18 11.79 0.08
CA MET A 576 -49.82 10.70 -0.69
C MET A 576 -51.09 11.21 -1.39
N ALA A 577 -51.16 10.89 -2.70
CA ALA A 577 -52.40 11.02 -3.47
C ALA A 577 -53.24 9.74 -3.32
N ALA A 578 -54.55 9.91 -3.22
CA ALA A 578 -55.51 8.82 -3.18
C ALA A 578 -56.47 8.96 -4.35
N ASP A 579 -56.68 7.85 -5.10
CA ASP A 579 -57.54 7.83 -6.28
C ASP A 579 -58.45 6.59 -6.27
N VAL A 580 -59.73 6.80 -6.66
CA VAL A 580 -60.70 5.71 -6.82
C VAL A 580 -61.15 5.69 -8.27
N GLN A 581 -60.99 4.56 -8.95
CA GLN A 581 -61.42 4.38 -10.34
C GLN A 581 -62.39 3.22 -10.49
N GLN A 582 -63.39 3.42 -11.36
CA GLN A 582 -64.31 2.36 -11.75
C GLN A 582 -63.87 1.73 -13.09
N ALA A 583 -63.78 0.39 -13.17
CA ALA A 583 -63.29 -0.31 -14.32
C ALA A 583 -63.94 -1.67 -14.53
N ARG A 584 -63.81 -2.24 -15.73
CA ARG A 584 -64.21 -3.61 -16.00
C ARG A 584 -63.22 -4.64 -15.51
N ILE A 585 -61.95 -4.31 -15.65
CA ILE A 585 -60.81 -5.18 -15.30
C ILE A 585 -59.79 -4.32 -14.56
N ALA A 586 -59.62 -4.58 -13.27
CA ALA A 586 -58.70 -3.78 -12.42
C ALA A 586 -57.24 -3.80 -12.92
N GLY A 587 -56.78 -4.93 -13.45
CA GLY A 587 -55.40 -5.05 -13.95
C GLY A 587 -55.09 -4.14 -15.15
N GLU A 588 -56.06 -3.97 -16.06
CA GLU A 588 -55.90 -3.07 -17.22
C GLU A 588 -55.83 -1.62 -16.81
N THR A 589 -56.68 -1.21 -15.88
CA THR A 589 -56.73 0.15 -15.37
C THR A 589 -55.44 0.52 -14.60
N ILE A 590 -54.92 -0.40 -13.79
CA ILE A 590 -53.64 -0.22 -13.10
C ILE A 590 -52.52 -0.04 -14.12
N VAL A 591 -52.41 -0.90 -15.14
CA VAL A 591 -51.37 -0.82 -16.16
C VAL A 591 -51.46 0.48 -16.98
N GLN A 592 -52.71 0.90 -17.30
CA GLN A 592 -52.91 2.15 -18.02
C GLN A 592 -52.47 3.34 -17.17
N LEU A 593 -52.84 3.40 -15.89
CA LEU A 593 -52.41 4.46 -14.99
C LEU A 593 -50.89 4.49 -14.80
N LEU A 594 -50.24 3.30 -14.76
CA LEU A 594 -48.79 3.21 -14.69
C LEU A 594 -48.09 3.84 -15.93
N ARG A 595 -48.70 3.69 -17.12
CA ARG A 595 -48.21 4.28 -18.38
C ARG A 595 -48.40 5.80 -18.40
N ASP A 596 -49.62 6.24 -18.09
CA ASP A 596 -50.02 7.64 -18.20
C ASP A 596 -49.35 8.50 -17.13
N GLY A 597 -49.15 7.96 -15.92
CA GLY A 597 -48.58 8.64 -14.78
C GLY A 597 -47.04 8.56 -14.70
N ALA A 598 -46.37 7.81 -15.59
CA ALA A 598 -44.91 7.58 -15.59
C ALA A 598 -44.39 7.13 -14.22
N TYR A 599 -45.01 6.13 -13.63
CA TYR A 599 -44.59 5.57 -12.34
C TYR A 599 -43.33 4.71 -12.52
N ASP A 600 -42.43 4.78 -11.54
CA ASP A 600 -41.18 4.02 -11.49
C ASP A 600 -41.32 2.65 -10.85
N LEU A 601 -42.30 2.52 -9.92
CA LEU A 601 -42.54 1.35 -9.13
C LEU A 601 -44.03 1.16 -8.84
N VAL A 602 -44.52 -0.07 -8.99
CA VAL A 602 -45.82 -0.50 -8.46
C VAL A 602 -45.61 -1.56 -7.37
N ILE A 603 -46.27 -1.38 -6.24
CA ILE A 603 -46.21 -2.31 -5.11
C ILE A 603 -47.56 -3.02 -5.00
N LEU A 604 -47.55 -4.29 -5.31
CA LEU A 604 -48.74 -5.16 -5.26
C LEU A 604 -48.71 -5.99 -3.98
N SER A 605 -49.89 -6.35 -3.47
CA SER A 605 -50.02 -7.36 -2.42
C SER A 605 -51.01 -8.42 -2.82
N ASP A 606 -50.68 -9.71 -2.60
CA ASP A 606 -51.56 -10.84 -2.87
C ASP A 606 -51.25 -12.00 -1.91
N LYS A 607 -52.24 -12.83 -1.63
CA LYS A 607 -52.07 -14.11 -0.93
C LYS A 607 -51.81 -15.19 -1.96
N PRO A 608 -50.64 -15.90 -1.87
CA PRO A 608 -50.41 -17.03 -2.76
C PRO A 608 -51.52 -18.05 -2.55
N ARG A 609 -52.19 -18.41 -3.62
CA ARG A 609 -53.18 -19.50 -3.59
C ARG A 609 -52.43 -20.82 -3.42
N LEU A 610 -52.77 -21.59 -2.38
CA LEU A 610 -52.21 -22.92 -2.16
C LEU A 610 -52.25 -23.72 -3.47
N LEU A 611 -51.08 -24.20 -3.89
CA LEU A 611 -50.89 -24.95 -5.15
C LEU A 611 -51.89 -26.08 -5.28
N SER A 612 -52.89 -25.90 -6.13
CA SER A 612 -53.65 -27.00 -6.69
C SER A 612 -52.70 -27.74 -7.63
N THR A 613 -52.55 -29.05 -7.47
CA THR A 613 -51.71 -29.95 -8.27
C THR A 613 -52.12 -30.05 -9.75
N ALA A 614 -53.03 -29.20 -10.23
CA ALA A 614 -53.46 -29.19 -11.62
C ALA A 614 -52.57 -28.27 -12.47
N PRO A 615 -51.93 -28.76 -13.56
CA PRO A 615 -51.10 -27.95 -14.44
C PRO A 615 -51.94 -26.84 -15.11
N GLY A 616 -51.47 -25.57 -15.03
CA GLY A 616 -52.03 -24.41 -15.70
C GLY A 616 -52.82 -23.43 -14.84
N ARG A 617 -52.93 -23.59 -13.51
CA ARG A 617 -53.52 -22.57 -12.62
C ARG A 617 -52.46 -21.60 -12.08
N SER A 618 -52.76 -20.31 -12.24
CA SER A 618 -51.93 -19.22 -11.74
C SER A 618 -51.80 -19.24 -10.20
N THR A 619 -50.63 -18.96 -9.69
CA THR A 619 -50.30 -18.90 -8.25
C THR A 619 -50.84 -17.63 -7.60
N PHE A 620 -51.14 -16.59 -8.39
CA PHE A 620 -51.63 -15.29 -7.97
C PHE A 620 -53.00 -14.95 -8.56
N GLY A 621 -53.63 -13.91 -8.03
CA GLY A 621 -54.89 -13.41 -8.57
C GLY A 621 -54.73 -12.86 -9.99
N SER A 622 -55.80 -12.91 -10.80
CA SER A 622 -55.78 -12.45 -12.20
C SER A 622 -55.27 -11.02 -12.40
N THR A 623 -55.62 -10.13 -11.51
CA THR A 623 -55.17 -8.73 -11.51
C THR A 623 -53.66 -8.60 -11.32
N VAL A 624 -53.10 -9.31 -10.33
CA VAL A 624 -51.67 -9.32 -10.05
C VAL A 624 -50.89 -9.94 -11.19
N GLU A 625 -51.37 -11.07 -11.72
CA GLU A 625 -50.72 -11.72 -12.87
C GLU A 625 -50.71 -10.81 -14.11
N TYR A 626 -51.82 -10.10 -14.37
CA TYR A 626 -51.93 -9.17 -15.47
C TYR A 626 -50.96 -8.01 -15.34
N VAL A 627 -50.87 -7.41 -14.15
CA VAL A 627 -49.94 -6.30 -13.87
C VAL A 627 -48.49 -6.74 -13.98
N ILE A 628 -48.12 -7.91 -13.44
CA ILE A 628 -46.74 -8.44 -13.55
C ILE A 628 -46.32 -8.60 -15.03
N LYS A 629 -47.28 -9.08 -15.90
CA LYS A 629 -46.98 -9.32 -17.32
C LYS A 629 -46.90 -8.03 -18.16
N ASN A 630 -47.65 -6.99 -17.79
CA ASN A 630 -47.90 -5.83 -18.67
C ASN A 630 -47.41 -4.50 -18.10
N ALA A 631 -46.93 -4.43 -16.86
CA ALA A 631 -46.47 -3.19 -16.24
C ALA A 631 -45.25 -2.58 -16.99
N PRO A 632 -45.27 -1.28 -17.30
CA PRO A 632 -44.16 -0.60 -17.94
C PRO A 632 -43.03 -0.24 -16.97
N CYS A 633 -43.23 -0.43 -15.65
CA CYS A 633 -42.34 -0.11 -14.58
C CYS A 633 -41.98 -1.35 -13.73
N ARG A 634 -41.16 -1.13 -12.68
CA ARG A 634 -40.83 -2.22 -11.74
C ARG A 634 -42.03 -2.64 -10.93
N VAL A 635 -42.15 -3.96 -10.68
CA VAL A 635 -43.24 -4.55 -9.89
C VAL A 635 -42.62 -5.20 -8.65
N TRP A 636 -43.07 -4.79 -7.47
CA TRP A 636 -42.76 -5.49 -6.22
C TRP A 636 -44.05 -6.15 -5.71
N LEU A 637 -43.92 -7.41 -5.35
CA LEU A 637 -45.06 -8.21 -4.88
C LEU A 637 -44.85 -8.57 -3.40
N PHE A 638 -45.76 -8.12 -2.55
CA PHE A 638 -45.86 -8.53 -1.17
C PHE A 638 -46.75 -9.77 -1.04
N THR A 639 -46.16 -10.84 -0.54
CA THR A 639 -46.92 -12.08 -0.22
C THR A 639 -46.98 -12.19 1.29
N GLY A 640 -48.16 -11.95 1.89
CA GLY A 640 -48.33 -12.10 3.32
C GLY A 640 -48.13 -13.54 3.76
N LYS A 641 -47.48 -13.78 4.90
CA LYS A 641 -47.50 -15.08 5.58
C LYS A 641 -48.93 -15.36 6.02
N SER A 642 -49.46 -16.51 5.59
CA SER A 642 -50.77 -17.06 6.03
C SER A 642 -50.75 -17.32 7.52
#